data_90200b997c8835ce0d37936500c2c793
#
_entry.id   90200b997c8835ce0d37936500c2c793
#
_cell.length_a   1.000
_cell.length_b   1.000
_cell.length_c   1.000
_cell.angle_alpha   90.00
_cell.angle_beta   90.00
_cell.angle_gamma   90.00
#
_symmetry.space_group_name_H-M   'P 1'
#
loop_
_entity.id
_entity.type
_entity.pdbx_description
1 polymer ?
#
loop_
_entity_poly.entity_id
_entity_poly.type
_entity_poly.pdbx_seq_one_letter_code
_entity_poly.pdbx_strand_id
1 'polypeptide(L)'
;MKKWHTLMATTLTLIWAGNPALAADTAPPDEQETRAFSEMFGRGPQEEDFYRTDRLLLTATGSLKPVHKAPSVASVITAEDIKKMGATSLDEVLETVPGLHVEPSGTAYLGSIWSIRGVHTSINPHVLLLVNGVPFTSNYLGSRYINYQMPVAMISRVEVVRGPGSALHGADAFAGTINVITKDNFEINGTETGVRYGSFDSKDVWLQHGGQYRGWDVAIGAEWRKTQGDTGRIIEKDYLHAIGAAALSNAPGHMDTWNEQLDSHIKLRKDNWTANIYGTLQDSSLGPGGSQAITYGNDIDHKSLLADLSWFNDTLSENWELSSRIYYSYIHGDNFIQFFPPNFLNMLGNPIYICNDGGAEVSGLFKGLRNHQLRIAVGAKSYDFDRDQYKNFGPAAGSDQFGALVHVTDPDQIYISEANRTLRYGLIQDEWQLAPSWELTAGVRHDDYSDFGSTTNPRAALVWETRYDLTTKLMYGRAFRTPSFGEQYVKNNPQTIGNPDLAPEEIETMELAFDYQPTRDLRLIFSLFSYKASELIELIGPAFPQIYTNYGEQEGDGCELEMDWLLHPDLRLRGTIAYQRSENTKLDHVVPDAPEWQFYLNPHWEFLPDWSLDGQYIWIGDRHRAQGDPRDDITNYDLVNLTLRRVNIARHWEVALSLRNLFDENGRIPSPYAAAAPEGAFIPDDYPIAGRSIYGEIRYRF
;
A
#
# COMPACT_ATOMS: atom_id res chain seq x y z
N MET A 1 -21.42 5.73 -17.39
CA MET A 1 -21.22 7.04 -18.04
C MET A 1 -22.18 8.15 -17.59
N LYS A 2 -23.47 7.97 -17.38
CA LYS A 2 -24.40 9.06 -16.99
C LYS A 2 -24.29 9.54 -15.52
N LYS A 3 -23.72 8.77 -14.62
CA LYS A 3 -23.59 9.11 -13.18
C LYS A 3 -22.40 10.01 -12.85
N TRP A 4 -21.36 10.00 -13.68
CA TRP A 4 -20.09 10.71 -13.42
C TRP A 4 -20.15 12.21 -13.67
N HIS A 5 -20.93 12.64 -14.66
CA HIS A 5 -21.04 14.08 -15.01
C HIS A 5 -21.70 14.95 -13.93
N THR A 6 -22.53 14.36 -13.08
CA THR A 6 -23.27 15.12 -12.05
C THR A 6 -22.39 15.38 -10.81
N LEU A 7 -21.48 14.45 -10.42
CA LEU A 7 -20.58 14.63 -9.29
C LEU A 7 -19.46 15.64 -9.60
N MET A 8 -18.87 15.59 -10.80
CA MET A 8 -17.87 16.59 -11.21
C MET A 8 -18.41 18.01 -11.21
N ALA A 9 -19.65 18.21 -11.63
CA ALA A 9 -20.27 19.53 -11.64
C ALA A 9 -20.50 20.10 -10.24
N THR A 10 -20.79 19.26 -9.25
CA THR A 10 -21.05 19.70 -7.88
C THR A 10 -19.77 20.04 -7.12
N THR A 11 -18.68 19.30 -7.35
CA THR A 11 -17.37 19.55 -6.73
C THR A 11 -16.70 20.79 -7.31
N LEU A 12 -16.82 21.01 -8.62
CA LEU A 12 -16.30 22.21 -9.30
C LEU A 12 -17.03 23.50 -8.92
N THR A 13 -18.31 23.44 -8.60
CA THR A 13 -19.13 24.63 -8.25
C THR A 13 -18.80 25.16 -6.84
N LEU A 14 -18.33 24.32 -5.94
CA LEU A 14 -17.93 24.73 -4.59
C LEU A 14 -16.57 25.46 -4.57
N ILE A 15 -15.70 25.20 -5.54
CA ILE A 15 -14.34 25.77 -5.63
C ILE A 15 -14.35 27.15 -6.31
N TRP A 16 -15.35 27.49 -7.11
CA TRP A 16 -15.36 28.72 -7.92
C TRP A 16 -15.91 29.97 -7.21
N ALA A 17 -16.37 29.85 -5.98
CA ALA A 17 -16.93 30.96 -5.19
C ALA A 17 -15.94 31.73 -4.29
N GLY A 18 -14.65 31.46 -4.37
CA GLY A 18 -13.57 32.12 -3.62
C GLY A 18 -12.98 33.33 -4.36
N ASN A 19 -13.20 34.52 -3.85
CA ASN A 19 -12.72 35.79 -4.36
C ASN A 19 -11.16 35.92 -4.25
N PRO A 20 -10.44 36.40 -5.27
CA PRO A 20 -8.99 36.56 -5.20
C PRO A 20 -8.64 37.95 -4.66
N ALA A 21 -8.35 38.07 -3.40
CA ALA A 21 -7.54 39.19 -2.87
C ALA A 21 -7.14 38.93 -1.43
N LEU A 22 -5.86 38.58 -1.24
CA LEU A 22 -5.01 39.05 -0.14
C LEU A 22 -3.63 38.38 -0.29
N ALA A 23 -2.71 39.13 -0.89
CA ALA A 23 -1.29 38.78 -0.84
C ALA A 23 -0.83 38.98 0.61
N ALA A 24 -0.43 37.92 1.29
CA ALA A 24 0.23 37.97 2.57
C ALA A 24 1.74 37.79 2.37
N ASP A 25 2.50 38.55 3.11
CA ASP A 25 3.95 38.61 3.20
C ASP A 25 4.55 37.21 3.37
N THR A 26 5.40 36.78 2.46
CA THR A 26 6.01 35.46 2.47
C THR A 26 7.38 35.50 3.14
N ALA A 27 7.47 34.94 4.33
CA ALA A 27 8.73 34.49 4.92
C ALA A 27 9.36 33.36 4.07
N PRO A 28 10.68 33.17 4.08
CA PRO A 28 11.31 32.10 3.30
C PRO A 28 10.80 30.72 3.73
N PRO A 29 10.76 29.72 2.81
CA PRO A 29 10.15 28.41 3.01
C PRO A 29 10.60 27.67 4.28
N ASP A 30 11.87 27.77 4.65
CA ASP A 30 12.46 27.08 5.80
C ASP A 30 11.93 27.58 7.16
N GLU A 31 11.59 28.88 7.28
CA GLU A 31 11.00 29.42 8.52
C GLU A 31 9.51 29.07 8.64
N GLN A 32 8.80 28.89 7.54
CA GLN A 32 7.38 28.54 7.54
C GLN A 32 7.17 27.07 7.87
N GLU A 33 7.99 26.17 7.34
CA GLU A 33 7.97 24.75 7.70
C GLU A 33 8.30 24.55 9.19
N THR A 34 9.30 25.26 9.69
CA THR A 34 9.72 25.19 11.09
C THR A 34 8.64 25.72 12.05
N ARG A 35 7.92 26.78 11.69
CA ARG A 35 6.81 27.32 12.50
C ARG A 35 5.60 26.39 12.47
N ALA A 36 5.17 25.95 11.29
CA ALA A 36 4.05 25.02 11.17
C ALA A 36 4.31 23.71 11.92
N PHE A 37 5.56 23.25 11.91
CA PHE A 37 5.99 22.06 12.61
C PHE A 37 5.99 22.24 14.15
N SER A 38 6.55 23.35 14.66
CA SER A 38 6.58 23.60 16.11
C SER A 38 5.20 23.94 16.71
N GLU A 39 4.33 24.56 15.93
CA GLU A 39 2.95 24.84 16.31
C GLU A 39 2.06 23.59 16.24
N MET A 40 2.43 22.57 15.42
CA MET A 40 1.65 21.34 15.27
C MET A 40 1.95 20.30 16.34
N PHE A 41 3.18 20.26 16.88
CA PHE A 41 3.66 19.10 17.67
C PHE A 41 4.38 19.47 18.97
N GLY A 42 4.32 20.71 19.45
CA GLY A 42 5.01 21.16 20.67
C GLY A 42 6.51 20.82 20.62
N ARG A 43 7.39 21.71 21.00
CA ARG A 43 8.87 21.63 20.95
C ARG A 43 9.40 20.69 19.87
N GLY A 44 9.54 21.23 18.67
CA GLY A 44 10.19 20.53 17.55
C GLY A 44 11.61 20.08 17.88
N PRO A 45 12.21 19.24 17.02
CA PRO A 45 13.61 18.85 17.11
C PRO A 45 14.51 20.06 17.30
N GLN A 46 15.59 19.90 18.05
CA GLN A 46 16.52 21.01 18.30
C GLN A 46 17.17 21.47 16.99
N GLU A 47 17.62 22.74 16.93
CA GLU A 47 18.21 23.35 15.73
C GLU A 47 19.34 22.52 15.10
N GLU A 48 20.05 21.70 15.88
CA GLU A 48 21.05 20.74 15.42
C GLU A 48 20.46 19.57 14.60
N ASP A 49 19.18 19.22 14.80
CA ASP A 49 18.50 18.14 14.06
C ASP A 49 18.11 18.60 12.63
N PHE A 50 17.94 19.92 12.38
CA PHE A 50 17.62 20.46 11.06
C PHE A 50 18.83 20.53 10.10
N TYR A 51 20.05 20.47 10.62
CA TYR A 51 21.27 20.42 9.78
C TYR A 51 21.59 19.01 9.26
N ARG A 52 20.88 17.99 9.76
CA ARG A 52 20.90 16.65 9.18
C ARG A 52 19.75 16.57 8.16
N THR A 53 20.00 16.01 6.99
CA THR A 53 18.98 15.67 5.97
C THR A 53 18.03 14.57 6.45
N ASP A 54 17.62 14.61 7.73
CA ASP A 54 16.82 13.57 8.34
C ASP A 54 15.34 13.79 8.05
N ARG A 55 14.77 12.83 7.37
CA ARG A 55 13.33 12.72 7.19
C ARG A 55 12.68 12.35 8.52
N LEU A 56 11.54 12.95 8.81
CA LEU A 56 10.77 12.67 10.03
C LEU A 56 9.80 11.53 9.81
N LEU A 57 9.67 10.66 10.79
CA LEU A 57 8.84 9.47 10.81
C LEU A 57 7.86 9.52 11.98
N LEU A 58 6.57 9.34 11.69
CA LEU A 58 5.51 9.27 12.70
C LEU A 58 5.13 7.81 13.03
N THR A 59 5.17 6.94 12.03
CA THR A 59 4.61 5.59 12.07
C THR A 59 5.30 4.66 13.08
N ALA A 60 6.57 4.92 13.42
CA ALA A 60 7.35 4.02 14.29
C ALA A 60 7.02 4.11 15.77
N THR A 61 6.59 5.29 16.28
CA THR A 61 6.33 5.51 17.72
C THR A 61 5.02 6.21 18.01
N GLY A 62 4.34 6.71 16.96
CA GLY A 62 3.17 7.59 17.11
C GLY A 62 3.53 9.03 17.50
N SER A 63 4.83 9.37 17.56
CA SER A 63 5.37 10.73 17.70
C SER A 63 6.43 10.95 16.62
N LEU A 64 6.60 12.20 16.17
CA LEU A 64 7.57 12.52 15.13
C LEU A 64 9.00 12.36 15.67
N LYS A 65 9.78 11.52 14.97
CA LYS A 65 11.21 11.32 15.25
C LYS A 65 12.01 11.32 13.96
N PRO A 66 13.24 11.82 13.97
CA PRO A 66 14.18 11.60 12.87
C PRO A 66 14.36 10.10 12.60
N VAL A 67 14.45 9.70 11.33
CA VAL A 67 14.54 8.29 10.95
C VAL A 67 15.73 7.58 11.62
N HIS A 68 16.89 8.27 11.79
CA HIS A 68 18.05 7.67 12.46
C HIS A 68 17.81 7.36 13.96
N LYS A 69 16.93 8.13 14.65
CA LYS A 69 16.56 7.89 16.05
C LYS A 69 15.31 7.03 16.22
N ALA A 70 14.58 6.77 15.14
CA ALA A 70 13.38 5.94 15.20
C ALA A 70 13.74 4.49 15.57
N PRO A 71 12.96 3.84 16.47
CA PRO A 71 13.19 2.45 16.88
C PRO A 71 12.65 1.46 15.84
N SER A 72 13.02 1.65 14.58
CA SER A 72 12.61 0.83 13.43
C SER A 72 13.56 1.03 12.24
N VAL A 73 13.50 0.12 11.27
CA VAL A 73 14.03 0.32 9.93
C VAL A 73 12.91 0.88 9.07
N ALA A 74 13.11 2.09 8.55
CA ALA A 74 12.06 2.78 7.81
C ALA A 74 12.60 3.62 6.67
N SER A 75 11.81 3.73 5.60
CA SER A 75 12.04 4.63 4.47
C SER A 75 10.92 5.67 4.41
N VAL A 76 11.27 6.91 4.10
CA VAL A 76 10.32 8.01 3.90
C VAL A 76 10.52 8.58 2.51
N ILE A 77 9.48 8.52 1.68
CA ILE A 77 9.47 9.02 0.30
C ILE A 77 8.57 10.27 0.25
N THR A 78 9.14 11.43 -0.06
CA THR A 78 8.42 12.70 -0.06
C THR A 78 7.66 12.96 -1.35
N ALA A 79 6.70 13.91 -1.34
CA ALA A 79 6.00 14.37 -2.54
C ALA A 79 6.97 14.83 -3.64
N GLU A 80 8.10 15.47 -3.24
CA GLU A 80 9.13 15.90 -4.18
C GLU A 80 9.84 14.71 -4.83
N ASP A 81 10.18 13.68 -4.05
CA ASP A 81 10.77 12.44 -4.58
C ASP A 81 9.83 11.74 -5.57
N ILE A 82 8.55 11.59 -5.18
CA ILE A 82 7.50 11.02 -6.03
C ILE A 82 7.36 11.78 -7.34
N LYS A 83 7.37 13.10 -7.26
CA LYS A 83 7.26 13.99 -8.41
C LYS A 83 8.49 13.87 -9.32
N LYS A 84 9.72 13.85 -8.76
CA LYS A 84 11.00 13.73 -9.50
C LYS A 84 11.02 12.43 -10.31
N MET A 85 10.70 11.32 -9.71
CA MET A 85 10.66 10.02 -10.40
C MET A 85 9.52 9.89 -11.44
N GLY A 86 8.56 10.80 -11.46
CA GLY A 86 7.43 10.74 -12.39
C GLY A 86 6.44 9.62 -12.09
N ALA A 87 6.40 9.14 -10.85
CA ALA A 87 5.46 8.10 -10.43
C ALA A 87 4.00 8.57 -10.56
N THR A 88 3.11 7.65 -10.90
CA THR A 88 1.67 7.91 -11.08
C THR A 88 0.81 7.15 -10.09
N SER A 89 1.35 6.12 -9.43
CA SER A 89 0.66 5.32 -8.42
C SER A 89 1.56 5.06 -7.20
N LEU A 90 0.94 4.72 -6.08
CA LEU A 90 1.65 4.32 -4.87
C LEU A 90 2.53 3.09 -5.11
N ASP A 91 2.10 2.14 -5.92
CA ASP A 91 2.84 0.92 -6.23
C ASP A 91 4.21 1.22 -6.84
N GLU A 92 4.30 2.18 -7.77
CA GLU A 92 5.57 2.62 -8.35
C GLU A 92 6.51 3.27 -7.31
N VAL A 93 5.93 3.93 -6.31
CA VAL A 93 6.70 4.52 -5.20
C VAL A 93 7.24 3.44 -4.28
N LEU A 94 6.44 2.43 -3.97
CA LEU A 94 6.79 1.35 -3.05
C LEU A 94 7.91 0.46 -3.59
N GLU A 95 7.97 0.21 -4.90
CA GLU A 95 9.04 -0.59 -5.54
C GLU A 95 10.44 0.03 -5.37
N THR A 96 10.54 1.28 -4.94
CA THR A 96 11.84 1.93 -4.64
C THR A 96 12.39 1.61 -3.25
N VAL A 97 11.59 0.95 -2.40
CA VAL A 97 11.94 0.63 -1.00
C VAL A 97 12.67 -0.71 -0.95
N PRO A 98 13.85 -0.82 -0.32
CA PRO A 98 14.58 -2.07 -0.27
C PRO A 98 13.80 -3.15 0.49
N GLY A 99 13.78 -4.36 -0.07
CA GLY A 99 13.09 -5.51 0.51
C GLY A 99 11.56 -5.46 0.41
N LEU A 100 10.98 -4.44 -0.24
CA LEU A 100 9.57 -4.38 -0.61
C LEU A 100 9.44 -4.63 -2.12
N HIS A 101 8.66 -5.61 -2.50
CA HIS A 101 8.35 -5.93 -3.89
C HIS A 101 6.86 -5.81 -4.16
N VAL A 102 6.54 -5.23 -5.31
CA VAL A 102 5.17 -5.03 -5.79
C VAL A 102 4.97 -5.84 -7.07
N GLU A 103 4.06 -6.78 -7.02
CA GLU A 103 3.71 -7.56 -8.20
C GLU A 103 2.20 -7.66 -8.41
N PRO A 104 1.71 -7.83 -9.63
CA PRO A 104 0.32 -8.16 -9.91
C PRO A 104 -0.08 -9.49 -9.26
N SER A 105 -1.31 -9.53 -8.73
CA SER A 105 -1.86 -10.78 -8.19
C SER A 105 -2.16 -11.78 -9.31
N GLY A 106 -1.85 -13.06 -9.08
CA GLY A 106 -2.20 -14.14 -10.00
C GLY A 106 -3.71 -14.37 -10.17
N THR A 107 -4.54 -13.84 -9.28
CA THR A 107 -6.01 -14.01 -9.31
C THR A 107 -6.75 -12.75 -9.77
N ALA A 108 -6.13 -11.57 -9.61
CA ALA A 108 -6.69 -10.28 -10.03
C ALA A 108 -5.53 -9.38 -10.45
N TYR A 109 -5.16 -9.41 -11.71
CA TYR A 109 -3.93 -8.82 -12.22
C TYR A 109 -3.72 -7.34 -11.86
N LEU A 110 -4.79 -6.54 -11.78
CA LEU A 110 -4.72 -5.13 -11.34
C LEU A 110 -4.60 -4.98 -9.81
N GLY A 111 -4.86 -6.03 -9.05
CA GLY A 111 -4.66 -6.08 -7.61
C GLY A 111 -3.22 -6.42 -7.27
N SER A 112 -2.40 -5.43 -6.94
CA SER A 112 -1.01 -5.68 -6.58
C SER A 112 -0.85 -6.38 -5.24
N ILE A 113 0.09 -7.30 -5.18
CA ILE A 113 0.60 -7.91 -3.95
C ILE A 113 1.80 -7.08 -3.48
N TRP A 114 1.91 -6.84 -2.17
CA TRP A 114 3.07 -6.21 -1.55
C TRP A 114 3.75 -7.23 -0.64
N SER A 115 4.93 -7.66 -0.99
CA SER A 115 5.77 -8.52 -0.14
C SER A 115 6.88 -7.71 0.50
N ILE A 116 7.15 -7.93 1.79
CA ILE A 116 8.26 -7.33 2.51
C ILE A 116 9.14 -8.44 3.05
N ARG A 117 10.46 -8.40 2.72
CA ARG A 117 11.48 -9.33 3.21
C ARG A 117 11.17 -10.79 2.91
N GLY A 118 10.53 -11.05 1.76
CA GLY A 118 10.17 -12.39 1.33
C GLY A 118 9.00 -13.03 2.08
N VAL A 119 8.30 -12.31 2.96
CA VAL A 119 6.99 -12.75 3.48
C VAL A 119 6.00 -12.67 2.34
N HIS A 120 5.62 -13.81 1.80
CA HIS A 120 4.80 -13.89 0.60
C HIS A 120 3.78 -15.03 0.67
N THR A 121 2.54 -14.73 0.28
CA THR A 121 1.45 -15.68 0.03
C THR A 121 0.63 -15.19 -1.16
N SER A 122 -0.22 -16.02 -1.73
CA SER A 122 -0.96 -15.72 -2.97
C SER A 122 -1.87 -14.47 -2.93
N ILE A 123 -2.33 -14.06 -1.76
CA ILE A 123 -3.14 -12.83 -1.54
C ILE A 123 -2.31 -11.77 -0.80
N ASN A 124 -1.36 -12.23 -0.02
CA ASN A 124 -0.40 -11.47 0.77
C ASN A 124 -0.99 -10.31 1.61
N PRO A 125 -1.88 -10.58 2.56
CA PRO A 125 -2.49 -9.57 3.41
C PRO A 125 -1.61 -9.17 4.62
N HIS A 126 -0.29 -9.22 4.48
CA HIS A 126 0.69 -9.12 5.56
C HIS A 126 1.29 -7.72 5.73
N VAL A 127 0.85 -6.75 4.94
CA VAL A 127 1.32 -5.36 4.99
C VAL A 127 0.15 -4.43 5.25
N LEU A 128 0.19 -3.75 6.39
CA LEU A 128 -0.86 -2.80 6.78
C LEU A 128 -0.73 -1.49 6.00
N LEU A 129 -1.77 -1.11 5.27
CA LEU A 129 -1.89 0.23 4.69
C LEU A 129 -2.66 1.15 5.63
N LEU A 130 -2.08 2.31 5.92
CA LEU A 130 -2.68 3.42 6.63
C LEU A 130 -2.80 4.64 5.70
N VAL A 131 -3.89 5.38 5.81
CA VAL A 131 -4.04 6.72 5.24
C VAL A 131 -4.21 7.70 6.41
N ASN A 132 -3.27 8.62 6.56
CA ASN A 132 -3.19 9.54 7.72
C ASN A 132 -3.25 8.81 9.08
N GLY A 133 -2.66 7.61 9.16
CA GLY A 133 -2.64 6.78 10.37
C GLY A 133 -3.93 6.00 10.63
N VAL A 134 -4.90 5.97 9.72
CA VAL A 134 -6.12 5.17 9.82
C VAL A 134 -6.03 3.97 8.88
N PRO A 135 -6.33 2.73 9.34
CA PRO A 135 -6.30 1.54 8.49
C PRO A 135 -7.22 1.67 7.26
N PHE A 136 -6.69 1.31 6.12
CA PHE A 136 -7.39 1.25 4.84
C PHE A 136 -7.37 -0.19 4.32
N THR A 137 -8.15 -1.04 4.95
CA THR A 137 -8.22 -2.49 4.70
C THR A 137 -9.66 -2.94 4.54
N SER A 138 -9.88 -3.95 3.71
CA SER A 138 -11.14 -4.67 3.57
C SER A 138 -11.14 -5.86 4.53
N ASN A 139 -12.09 -5.93 5.45
CA ASN A 139 -12.23 -7.08 6.35
C ASN A 139 -12.60 -8.38 5.61
N TYR A 140 -13.09 -8.27 4.36
CA TYR A 140 -13.34 -9.43 3.49
C TYR A 140 -12.05 -10.11 3.06
N LEU A 141 -11.03 -9.35 2.63
CA LEU A 141 -9.76 -9.88 2.11
C LEU A 141 -8.62 -9.85 3.13
N GLY A 142 -8.74 -9.06 4.22
CA GLY A 142 -7.65 -8.79 5.15
C GLY A 142 -6.58 -7.85 4.59
N SER A 143 -6.78 -7.33 3.37
CA SER A 143 -5.89 -6.41 2.67
C SER A 143 -6.68 -5.27 2.03
N ARG A 144 -6.05 -4.49 1.14
CA ARG A 144 -6.77 -3.54 0.29
C ARG A 144 -7.84 -4.27 -0.53
N TYR A 145 -8.86 -3.53 -0.99
CA TYR A 145 -9.79 -4.11 -1.95
C TYR A 145 -9.11 -4.36 -3.31
N ILE A 146 -9.68 -5.30 -4.07
CA ILE A 146 -9.13 -5.74 -5.36
C ILE A 146 -8.95 -4.56 -6.32
N ASN A 147 -7.85 -4.54 -7.05
CA ASN A 147 -7.49 -3.58 -8.10
C ASN A 147 -7.25 -2.12 -7.65
N TYR A 148 -7.22 -1.83 -6.36
CA TYR A 148 -6.95 -0.47 -5.90
C TYR A 148 -5.54 -0.01 -6.22
N GLN A 149 -5.42 1.13 -6.90
CA GLN A 149 -4.17 1.79 -7.24
C GLN A 149 -4.22 3.25 -6.80
N MET A 150 -3.64 3.55 -5.62
CA MET A 150 -3.65 4.90 -5.06
C MET A 150 -2.90 5.89 -5.94
N PRO A 151 -3.53 6.99 -6.41
CA PRO A 151 -2.86 8.05 -7.17
C PRO A 151 -1.98 8.90 -6.25
N VAL A 152 -0.99 9.57 -6.83
CA VAL A 152 0.08 10.22 -6.03
C VAL A 152 -0.05 11.74 -5.90
N ALA A 153 -0.92 12.40 -6.67
CA ALA A 153 -0.95 13.88 -6.67
C ALA A 153 -1.27 14.48 -5.28
N MET A 154 -2.06 13.77 -4.47
CA MET A 154 -2.46 14.22 -3.12
C MET A 154 -1.55 13.73 -1.99
N ILE A 155 -0.52 12.95 -2.29
CA ILE A 155 0.40 12.41 -1.29
C ILE A 155 1.43 13.49 -0.91
N SER A 156 1.59 13.72 0.40
CA SER A 156 2.66 14.51 1.00
C SER A 156 3.92 13.67 1.16
N ARG A 157 3.77 12.50 1.76
CA ARG A 157 4.84 11.51 1.89
C ARG A 157 4.29 10.12 2.14
N VAL A 158 5.12 9.13 1.86
CA VAL A 158 4.88 7.72 2.19
C VAL A 158 5.91 7.30 3.21
N GLU A 159 5.45 6.81 4.36
CA GLU A 159 6.29 6.25 5.42
C GLU A 159 6.17 4.72 5.35
N VAL A 160 7.27 4.02 5.13
CA VAL A 160 7.31 2.56 5.08
C VAL A 160 8.16 2.07 6.24
N VAL A 161 7.53 1.39 7.20
CA VAL A 161 8.20 0.70 8.32
C VAL A 161 8.27 -0.78 7.96
N ARG A 162 9.47 -1.32 7.92
CA ARG A 162 9.72 -2.74 7.66
C ARG A 162 9.83 -3.49 8.99
N GLY A 163 9.29 -4.72 9.02
CA GLY A 163 9.22 -5.55 10.23
C GLY A 163 7.96 -5.32 11.08
N PRO A 164 7.82 -6.04 12.20
CA PRO A 164 6.60 -6.11 13.01
C PRO A 164 6.12 -4.77 13.57
N GLY A 165 4.89 -4.37 13.26
CA GLY A 165 4.25 -3.13 13.70
C GLY A 165 3.11 -3.31 14.71
N SER A 166 2.71 -4.55 15.04
CA SER A 166 1.48 -4.81 15.80
C SER A 166 1.45 -4.25 17.21
N ALA A 167 2.61 -4.08 17.86
CA ALA A 167 2.69 -3.46 19.18
C ALA A 167 2.18 -2.01 19.21
N LEU A 168 2.09 -1.34 18.07
CA LEU A 168 1.55 0.01 17.95
C LEU A 168 0.23 0.02 17.15
N HIS A 169 0.21 -0.63 15.99
CA HIS A 169 -0.88 -0.53 15.03
C HIS A 169 -1.92 -1.66 15.14
N GLY A 170 -1.60 -2.74 15.87
CA GLY A 170 -2.46 -3.93 16.03
C GLY A 170 -2.32 -4.88 14.85
N ALA A 171 -3.40 -5.57 14.52
CA ALA A 171 -3.43 -6.57 13.45
C ALA A 171 -2.93 -6.04 12.10
N ASP A 172 -2.47 -6.96 11.27
CA ASP A 172 -2.10 -6.78 9.85
C ASP A 172 -0.79 -5.99 9.62
N ALA A 173 -0.24 -5.33 10.66
CA ALA A 173 1.13 -4.80 10.65
C ALA A 173 2.14 -5.94 10.87
N PHE A 174 2.03 -6.99 10.05
CA PHE A 174 2.72 -8.27 10.20
C PHE A 174 4.16 -8.19 9.66
N ALA A 175 4.33 -8.04 8.36
CA ALA A 175 5.64 -7.88 7.72
C ALA A 175 6.08 -6.40 7.65
N GLY A 176 5.13 -5.47 7.73
CA GLY A 176 5.41 -4.04 7.72
C GLY A 176 4.16 -3.18 7.73
N THR A 177 4.40 -1.86 7.78
CA THR A 177 3.34 -0.84 7.78
C THR A 177 3.68 0.24 6.77
N ILE A 178 2.74 0.57 5.90
CA ILE A 178 2.82 1.68 4.96
C ILE A 178 1.82 2.73 5.39
N ASN A 179 2.28 3.96 5.65
CA ASN A 179 1.41 5.07 6.02
C ASN A 179 1.51 6.18 4.97
N VAL A 180 0.44 6.40 4.26
CA VAL A 180 0.32 7.47 3.29
C VAL A 180 -0.21 8.71 3.97
N ILE A 181 0.60 9.74 4.03
CA ILE A 181 0.23 11.06 4.57
C ILE A 181 -0.20 11.95 3.41
N THR A 182 -1.40 12.49 3.49
CA THR A 182 -1.94 13.40 2.47
C THR A 182 -1.50 14.84 2.73
N LYS A 183 -1.36 15.62 1.65
CA LYS A 183 -0.96 17.03 1.69
C LYS A 183 -1.88 17.85 2.58
N ASP A 184 -1.31 18.84 3.24
CA ASP A 184 -2.04 19.87 3.97
C ASP A 184 -2.16 21.19 3.18
N ASN A 185 -2.79 22.19 3.80
CA ASN A 185 -3.02 23.49 3.17
C ASN A 185 -1.73 24.25 2.85
N PHE A 186 -0.66 24.07 3.64
CA PHE A 186 0.62 24.77 3.46
C PHE A 186 1.42 24.15 2.32
N GLU A 187 1.37 22.84 2.16
CA GLU A 187 2.07 22.12 1.08
C GLU A 187 1.42 22.40 -0.28
N ILE A 188 0.11 22.54 -0.34
CA ILE A 188 -0.62 22.89 -1.58
C ILE A 188 -0.47 24.39 -1.86
N ASN A 189 -0.66 25.25 -0.86
CA ASN A 189 -0.52 26.72 -0.87
C ASN A 189 -1.10 27.38 -2.14
N GLY A 190 -2.40 27.59 -2.15
CA GLY A 190 -3.12 28.10 -3.33
C GLY A 190 -3.83 26.98 -4.08
N THR A 191 -3.90 27.08 -5.39
CA THR A 191 -4.55 26.10 -6.25
C THR A 191 -3.57 25.52 -7.27
N GLU A 192 -3.51 24.20 -7.36
CA GLU A 192 -2.77 23.49 -8.40
C GLU A 192 -3.74 22.64 -9.23
N THR A 193 -3.59 22.68 -10.54
CA THR A 193 -4.24 21.73 -11.46
C THR A 193 -3.21 21.10 -12.36
N GLY A 194 -3.46 19.87 -12.77
CA GLY A 194 -2.58 19.18 -13.71
C GLY A 194 -3.34 18.19 -14.59
N VAL A 195 -2.71 17.90 -15.70
CA VAL A 195 -3.17 16.89 -16.65
C VAL A 195 -1.99 16.04 -17.07
N ARG A 196 -2.23 14.73 -17.25
CA ARG A 196 -1.28 13.79 -17.81
C ARG A 196 -1.98 12.98 -18.90
N TYR A 197 -1.28 12.77 -20.01
CA TYR A 197 -1.73 11.94 -21.12
C TYR A 197 -0.57 11.08 -21.63
N GLY A 198 -0.85 9.83 -21.98
CA GLY A 198 0.23 8.95 -22.42
C GLY A 198 -0.25 7.65 -23.08
N SER A 199 0.67 6.73 -23.17
CA SER A 199 0.46 5.37 -23.71
C SER A 199 -0.71 4.68 -23.03
N PHE A 200 -1.26 3.67 -23.68
CA PHE A 200 -2.40 2.87 -23.21
C PHE A 200 -3.69 3.68 -23.04
N ASP A 201 -3.83 4.77 -23.82
CA ASP A 201 -4.92 5.77 -23.72
C ASP A 201 -5.08 6.34 -22.28
N SER A 202 -3.94 6.43 -21.54
CA SER A 202 -3.95 6.91 -20.17
C SER A 202 -4.20 8.40 -20.09
N LYS A 203 -5.08 8.81 -19.20
CA LYS A 203 -5.51 10.20 -18.96
C LYS A 203 -5.68 10.40 -17.47
N ASP A 204 -4.97 11.37 -16.91
CA ASP A 204 -5.13 11.79 -15.52
C ASP A 204 -5.41 13.29 -15.48
N VAL A 205 -6.30 13.70 -14.60
CA VAL A 205 -6.61 15.11 -14.33
C VAL A 205 -6.75 15.29 -12.83
N TRP A 206 -6.05 16.25 -12.26
CA TRP A 206 -6.18 16.56 -10.84
C TRP A 206 -6.34 18.03 -10.58
N LEU A 207 -7.00 18.34 -9.46
CA LEU A 207 -7.17 19.66 -8.91
C LEU A 207 -6.96 19.59 -7.41
N GLN A 208 -6.13 20.49 -6.87
CA GLN A 208 -5.88 20.62 -5.44
C GLN A 208 -6.00 22.09 -5.04
N HIS A 209 -6.50 22.33 -3.81
CA HIS A 209 -6.58 23.67 -3.23
C HIS A 209 -6.21 23.61 -1.75
N GLY A 210 -5.34 24.52 -1.33
CA GLY A 210 -4.91 24.68 0.06
C GLY A 210 -4.95 26.15 0.49
N GLY A 211 -5.53 26.42 1.65
CA GLY A 211 -5.62 27.79 2.16
C GLY A 211 -6.19 27.88 3.58
N GLN A 212 -6.26 29.10 4.10
CA GLN A 212 -6.84 29.39 5.40
C GLN A 212 -8.14 30.21 5.24
N TYR A 213 -9.23 29.73 5.86
CA TYR A 213 -10.55 30.34 5.77
C TYR A 213 -11.18 30.46 7.15
N ARG A 214 -11.29 31.71 7.67
CA ARG A 214 -11.89 31.99 8.99
C ARG A 214 -11.30 31.16 10.13
N GLY A 215 -9.99 30.96 10.11
CA GLY A 215 -9.26 30.19 11.12
C GLY A 215 -9.30 28.66 10.91
N TRP A 216 -9.82 28.20 9.79
CA TRP A 216 -9.69 26.81 9.36
C TRP A 216 -8.56 26.68 8.33
N ASP A 217 -7.68 25.72 8.54
CA ASP A 217 -6.78 25.22 7.51
C ASP A 217 -7.56 24.22 6.67
N VAL A 218 -7.57 24.44 5.36
CA VAL A 218 -8.36 23.64 4.42
C VAL A 218 -7.47 23.13 3.32
N ALA A 219 -7.41 21.80 3.12
CA ALA A 219 -6.81 21.16 1.97
C ALA A 219 -7.85 20.26 1.30
N ILE A 220 -8.04 20.43 0.00
CA ILE A 220 -8.98 19.66 -0.80
C ILE A 220 -8.29 19.24 -2.08
N GLY A 221 -8.49 18.00 -2.49
CA GLY A 221 -7.98 17.50 -3.76
C GLY A 221 -8.89 16.46 -4.38
N ALA A 222 -8.83 16.36 -5.69
CA ALA A 222 -9.44 15.28 -6.46
C ALA A 222 -8.54 14.92 -7.65
N GLU A 223 -8.45 13.64 -7.98
CA GLU A 223 -7.72 13.12 -9.13
C GLU A 223 -8.57 12.07 -9.84
N TRP A 224 -8.84 12.29 -11.11
CA TRP A 224 -9.48 11.32 -11.98
C TRP A 224 -8.44 10.72 -12.92
N ARG A 225 -8.48 9.42 -13.09
CA ARG A 225 -7.58 8.66 -13.97
C ARG A 225 -8.36 7.66 -14.79
N LYS A 226 -7.86 7.40 -16.00
CA LYS A 226 -8.37 6.36 -16.87
C LYS A 226 -7.24 5.77 -17.71
N THR A 227 -7.25 4.45 -17.91
CA THR A 227 -6.36 3.74 -18.83
C THR A 227 -7.08 2.56 -19.47
N GLN A 228 -6.65 2.18 -20.66
CA GLN A 228 -7.08 0.93 -21.30
C GLN A 228 -6.16 -0.26 -20.94
N GLY A 229 -5.04 0.00 -20.24
CA GLY A 229 -4.01 -0.98 -20.04
C GLY A 229 -3.21 -1.30 -21.32
N ASP A 230 -2.19 -2.10 -21.18
CA ASP A 230 -1.35 -2.49 -22.32
C ASP A 230 -2.00 -3.61 -23.14
N THR A 231 -2.51 -3.26 -24.31
CA THR A 231 -3.07 -4.20 -25.28
C THR A 231 -2.04 -4.77 -26.28
N GLY A 232 -0.78 -4.34 -26.18
CA GLY A 232 0.32 -4.82 -27.04
C GLY A 232 0.99 -6.08 -26.52
N ARG A 233 0.88 -6.39 -25.23
CA ARG A 233 1.43 -7.60 -24.62
C ARG A 233 0.44 -8.75 -24.72
N ILE A 234 0.87 -9.86 -25.31
CA ILE A 234 0.01 -11.00 -25.66
C ILE A 234 0.30 -12.19 -24.75
N ILE A 235 -0.77 -12.85 -24.30
CA ILE A 235 -0.77 -14.18 -23.72
C ILE A 235 -1.09 -15.17 -24.83
N GLU A 236 -0.19 -16.14 -25.06
CA GLU A 236 -0.32 -17.10 -26.15
C GLU A 236 -1.27 -18.25 -25.82
N LYS A 237 -1.33 -18.68 -24.55
CA LYS A 237 -2.13 -19.80 -24.08
C LYS A 237 -2.82 -19.46 -22.76
N ASP A 238 -4.01 -20.00 -22.56
CA ASP A 238 -4.81 -19.86 -21.35
C ASP A 238 -5.45 -21.19 -20.93
N TYR A 239 -6.31 -21.17 -19.92
CA TYR A 239 -7.05 -22.34 -19.43
C TYR A 239 -7.68 -23.19 -20.54
N LEU A 240 -8.29 -22.55 -21.57
CA LEU A 240 -8.98 -23.27 -22.64
C LEU A 240 -8.03 -24.06 -23.53
N HIS A 241 -6.77 -23.60 -23.69
CA HIS A 241 -5.73 -24.37 -24.37
C HIS A 241 -5.39 -25.63 -23.57
N ALA A 242 -5.24 -25.52 -22.25
CA ALA A 242 -4.90 -26.64 -21.38
C ALA A 242 -5.94 -27.77 -21.40
N ILE A 243 -7.22 -27.43 -21.56
CA ILE A 243 -8.31 -28.42 -21.63
C ILE A 243 -8.68 -28.88 -23.06
N GLY A 244 -7.91 -28.45 -24.07
CA GLY A 244 -8.15 -28.83 -25.48
C GLY A 244 -9.28 -28.06 -26.18
N ALA A 245 -9.72 -26.93 -25.60
CA ALA A 245 -10.78 -26.06 -26.13
C ALA A 245 -10.22 -24.76 -26.74
N ALA A 246 -8.99 -24.76 -27.24
CA ALA A 246 -8.28 -23.59 -27.76
C ALA A 246 -9.06 -22.79 -28.82
N ALA A 247 -9.86 -23.45 -29.66
CA ALA A 247 -10.68 -22.77 -30.67
C ALA A 247 -11.78 -21.85 -30.09
N LEU A 248 -12.07 -21.95 -28.78
CA LEU A 248 -13.05 -21.14 -28.05
C LEU A 248 -12.37 -20.12 -27.13
N SER A 249 -11.04 -20.12 -27.04
CA SER A 249 -10.25 -19.16 -26.27
C SER A 249 -10.16 -17.80 -26.97
N ASN A 250 -9.96 -16.75 -26.17
CA ASN A 250 -9.52 -15.45 -26.65
C ASN A 250 -7.98 -15.35 -26.75
N ALA A 251 -7.24 -16.34 -26.29
CA ALA A 251 -5.79 -16.42 -26.54
C ALA A 251 -5.51 -17.01 -27.94
N PRO A 252 -4.48 -16.55 -28.68
CA PRO A 252 -3.59 -15.42 -28.33
C PRO A 252 -4.32 -14.08 -28.21
N GLY A 253 -4.10 -13.38 -27.09
CA GLY A 253 -4.76 -12.10 -26.84
C GLY A 253 -4.15 -11.35 -25.65
N HIS A 254 -4.49 -10.07 -25.53
CA HIS A 254 -4.03 -9.27 -24.40
C HIS A 254 -4.87 -9.54 -23.14
N MET A 255 -4.30 -9.22 -21.98
CA MET A 255 -5.09 -9.14 -20.75
C MET A 255 -6.01 -7.91 -20.77
N ASP A 256 -7.20 -8.05 -20.21
CA ASP A 256 -8.12 -6.94 -20.01
C ASP A 256 -7.75 -6.22 -18.71
N THR A 257 -7.11 -5.06 -18.82
CA THR A 257 -6.53 -4.31 -17.68
C THR A 257 -6.94 -2.84 -17.68
N TRP A 258 -8.12 -2.51 -18.23
CA TRP A 258 -8.64 -1.16 -18.15
C TRP A 258 -9.02 -0.78 -16.70
N ASN A 259 -8.84 0.50 -16.39
CA ASN A 259 -9.18 1.06 -15.08
C ASN A 259 -9.64 2.52 -15.25
N GLU A 260 -10.72 2.89 -14.56
CA GLU A 260 -11.19 4.28 -14.42
C GLU A 260 -11.45 4.56 -12.94
N GLN A 261 -10.82 5.61 -12.38
CA GLN A 261 -10.85 5.88 -10.96
C GLN A 261 -10.93 7.37 -10.66
N LEU A 262 -11.71 7.75 -9.64
CA LEU A 262 -11.74 9.07 -9.05
C LEU A 262 -11.43 8.98 -7.57
N ASP A 263 -10.35 9.61 -7.16
CA ASP A 263 -9.99 9.78 -5.75
C ASP A 263 -10.24 11.22 -5.30
N SER A 264 -10.65 11.38 -4.06
CA SER A 264 -10.89 12.68 -3.46
C SER A 264 -10.39 12.71 -2.02
N HIS A 265 -9.90 13.87 -1.60
CA HIS A 265 -9.37 14.08 -0.26
C HIS A 265 -9.79 15.45 0.26
N ILE A 266 -10.21 15.49 1.52
CA ILE A 266 -10.51 16.72 2.27
C ILE A 266 -9.80 16.60 3.62
N LYS A 267 -9.01 17.62 3.97
CA LYS A 267 -8.39 17.75 5.29
C LYS A 267 -8.72 19.12 5.86
N LEU A 268 -9.31 19.14 7.01
CA LEU A 268 -9.71 20.34 7.73
C LEU A 268 -9.02 20.36 9.08
N ARG A 269 -8.38 21.47 9.44
CA ARG A 269 -7.78 21.64 10.75
C ARG A 269 -8.21 22.98 11.34
N LYS A 270 -8.54 22.95 12.62
CA LYS A 270 -8.79 24.15 13.42
C LYS A 270 -8.47 23.88 14.88
N ASP A 271 -7.65 24.75 15.47
CA ASP A 271 -7.18 24.59 16.84
C ASP A 271 -6.61 23.17 17.06
N ASN A 272 -7.14 22.42 17.98
CA ASN A 272 -6.72 21.07 18.33
C ASN A 272 -7.41 19.97 17.51
N TRP A 273 -8.29 20.31 16.55
CA TRP A 273 -9.08 19.36 15.80
C TRP A 273 -8.59 19.19 14.36
N THR A 274 -8.53 17.95 13.93
CA THR A 274 -8.26 17.60 12.53
C THR A 274 -9.33 16.62 12.04
N ALA A 275 -9.92 16.90 10.89
CA ALA A 275 -10.81 15.99 10.21
C ALA A 275 -10.24 15.65 8.82
N ASN A 276 -10.24 14.36 8.49
CA ASN A 276 -9.85 13.85 7.19
C ASN A 276 -11.00 13.07 6.58
N ILE A 277 -11.19 13.23 5.27
CA ILE A 277 -12.10 12.42 4.47
C ILE A 277 -11.33 12.01 3.21
N TYR A 278 -11.27 10.73 2.92
CA TYR A 278 -10.70 10.16 1.72
C TYR A 278 -11.75 9.27 1.06
N GLY A 279 -12.00 9.45 -0.23
CA GLY A 279 -13.00 8.68 -0.96
C GLY A 279 -12.51 8.26 -2.33
N THR A 280 -12.88 7.04 -2.75
CA THR A 280 -12.57 6.49 -4.07
C THR A 280 -13.83 5.95 -4.73
N LEU A 281 -13.94 6.20 -6.02
CA LEU A 281 -14.85 5.53 -6.93
C LEU A 281 -14.01 4.90 -8.04
N GLN A 282 -14.17 3.61 -8.29
CA GLN A 282 -13.37 2.88 -9.26
C GLN A 282 -14.22 1.88 -10.04
N ASP A 283 -14.04 1.89 -11.36
CA ASP A 283 -14.50 0.85 -12.26
C ASP A 283 -13.28 0.25 -12.96
N SER A 284 -13.15 -1.07 -13.02
CA SER A 284 -11.98 -1.73 -13.61
C SER A 284 -12.28 -3.12 -14.13
N SER A 285 -11.39 -3.65 -14.94
CA SER A 285 -11.37 -5.06 -15.31
C SER A 285 -10.66 -5.91 -14.23
N LEU A 286 -10.66 -7.23 -14.42
CA LEU A 286 -10.04 -8.20 -13.50
C LEU A 286 -8.77 -8.85 -14.07
N GLY A 287 -8.47 -8.67 -15.36
CA GLY A 287 -7.48 -9.48 -16.08
C GLY A 287 -8.00 -10.90 -16.35
N PRO A 288 -7.13 -11.92 -16.38
CA PRO A 288 -7.55 -13.31 -16.60
C PRO A 288 -8.37 -13.90 -15.45
N GLY A 289 -8.37 -13.24 -14.29
CA GLY A 289 -9.10 -13.68 -13.09
C GLY A 289 -8.72 -15.07 -12.58
N GLY A 290 -9.48 -15.56 -11.60
CA GLY A 290 -9.25 -16.88 -11.01
C GLY A 290 -9.49 -18.07 -11.95
N SER A 291 -10.18 -17.88 -13.08
CA SER A 291 -10.36 -18.90 -14.10
C SER A 291 -9.13 -19.14 -14.97
N GLN A 292 -8.17 -18.20 -14.97
CA GLN A 292 -6.99 -18.20 -15.84
C GLN A 292 -7.33 -18.31 -17.35
N ALA A 293 -8.53 -17.85 -17.73
CA ALA A 293 -8.96 -17.72 -19.12
C ALA A 293 -9.05 -16.24 -19.49
N ILE A 294 -8.63 -15.87 -20.69
CA ILE A 294 -8.75 -14.49 -21.17
C ILE A 294 -10.21 -14.15 -21.42
N THR A 295 -10.73 -13.18 -20.69
CA THR A 295 -12.09 -12.63 -20.83
C THR A 295 -12.03 -11.12 -20.91
N TYR A 296 -13.03 -10.50 -21.58
CA TYR A 296 -13.14 -9.05 -21.80
C TYR A 296 -14.45 -8.47 -21.26
N GLY A 297 -15.13 -9.20 -20.38
CA GLY A 297 -16.45 -8.85 -19.89
C GLY A 297 -16.52 -8.59 -18.39
N ASN A 298 -15.38 -8.51 -17.70
CA ASN A 298 -15.33 -8.22 -16.27
C ASN A 298 -15.58 -6.73 -16.02
N ASP A 299 -16.36 -6.45 -14.97
CA ASP A 299 -16.66 -5.07 -14.52
C ASP A 299 -16.67 -5.06 -13.00
N ILE A 300 -15.67 -4.45 -12.39
CA ILE A 300 -15.40 -4.41 -10.97
C ILE A 300 -15.63 -2.99 -10.48
N ASP A 301 -16.80 -2.70 -9.89
CA ASP A 301 -17.16 -1.40 -9.31
C ASP A 301 -16.82 -1.40 -7.81
N HIS A 302 -15.89 -0.54 -7.41
CA HIS A 302 -15.55 -0.32 -6.02
C HIS A 302 -15.81 1.11 -5.59
N LYS A 303 -16.36 1.26 -4.38
CA LYS A 303 -16.55 2.54 -3.71
C LYS A 303 -15.97 2.46 -2.32
N SER A 304 -15.15 3.42 -1.94
CA SER A 304 -14.64 3.51 -0.58
C SER A 304 -14.77 4.92 0.00
N LEU A 305 -14.94 4.97 1.32
CA LEU A 305 -14.92 6.19 2.11
C LEU A 305 -14.17 5.91 3.41
N LEU A 306 -13.16 6.70 3.70
CA LEU A 306 -12.48 6.74 4.98
C LEU A 306 -12.65 8.13 5.57
N ALA A 307 -13.20 8.23 6.77
CA ALA A 307 -13.38 9.50 7.46
C ALA A 307 -12.85 9.38 8.88
N ASP A 308 -12.09 10.37 9.35
CA ASP A 308 -11.65 10.44 10.74
C ASP A 308 -11.76 11.84 11.29
N LEU A 309 -11.99 11.91 12.59
CA LEU A 309 -11.92 13.11 13.42
C LEU A 309 -10.96 12.83 14.56
N SER A 310 -9.90 13.62 14.64
CA SER A 310 -8.89 13.53 15.68
C SER A 310 -8.79 14.84 16.46
N TRP A 311 -8.51 14.71 17.75
CA TRP A 311 -8.23 15.81 18.67
C TRP A 311 -6.87 15.56 19.32
N PHE A 312 -6.05 16.60 19.38
CA PHE A 312 -4.74 16.56 20.02
C PHE A 312 -4.53 17.78 20.89
N ASN A 313 -4.00 17.58 22.10
CA ASN A 313 -3.71 18.67 23.01
C ASN A 313 -2.48 18.38 23.87
N ASP A 314 -1.53 19.30 23.84
CA ASP A 314 -0.28 19.30 24.61
C ASP A 314 -0.20 20.40 25.66
N THR A 315 -1.26 21.20 25.80
CA THR A 315 -1.30 22.39 26.67
C THR A 315 -2.17 22.22 27.93
N LEU A 316 -2.98 21.15 28.01
CA LEU A 316 -3.82 20.88 29.19
C LEU A 316 -3.01 20.55 30.45
N SER A 317 -1.82 19.98 30.27
CA SER A 317 -0.92 19.61 31.37
C SER A 317 0.51 19.71 30.90
N GLU A 318 1.41 20.20 31.77
CA GLU A 318 2.85 20.26 31.46
C GLU A 318 3.49 18.88 31.20
N ASN A 319 2.86 17.81 31.71
CA ASN A 319 3.41 16.45 31.64
C ASN A 319 2.66 15.52 30.71
N TRP A 320 1.54 15.94 30.12
CA TRP A 320 0.72 15.09 29.27
C TRP A 320 0.43 15.71 27.92
N GLU A 321 0.67 14.96 26.87
CA GLU A 321 0.08 15.15 25.56
C GLU A 321 -1.07 14.14 25.40
N LEU A 322 -2.25 14.63 25.10
CA LEU A 322 -3.45 13.81 24.97
C LEU A 322 -3.94 13.81 23.54
N SER A 323 -4.35 12.66 23.06
CA SER A 323 -4.99 12.53 21.75
C SER A 323 -6.22 11.62 21.83
N SER A 324 -7.17 11.90 20.97
CA SER A 324 -8.30 11.01 20.71
C SER A 324 -8.62 11.00 19.23
N ARG A 325 -9.09 9.88 18.74
CA ARG A 325 -9.52 9.70 17.35
C ARG A 325 -10.75 8.82 17.29
N ILE A 326 -11.67 9.20 16.40
CA ILE A 326 -12.75 8.33 15.93
C ILE A 326 -12.63 8.24 14.42
N TYR A 327 -12.93 7.07 13.84
CA TYR A 327 -12.94 6.91 12.39
C TYR A 327 -14.03 5.95 11.94
N TYR A 328 -14.37 6.09 10.67
CA TYR A 328 -15.29 5.22 9.95
C TYR A 328 -14.71 4.89 8.58
N SER A 329 -14.78 3.63 8.20
CA SER A 329 -14.39 3.12 6.88
C SER A 329 -15.56 2.37 6.26
N TYR A 330 -15.85 2.68 5.01
CA TYR A 330 -16.86 2.02 4.19
C TYR A 330 -16.20 1.53 2.92
N ILE A 331 -16.40 0.26 2.57
CA ILE A 331 -15.96 -0.33 1.31
C ILE A 331 -17.15 -1.11 0.73
N HIS A 332 -17.47 -0.84 -0.53
CA HIS A 332 -18.47 -1.56 -1.30
C HIS A 332 -17.81 -2.07 -2.57
N GLY A 333 -17.90 -3.37 -2.82
CA GLY A 333 -17.49 -4.02 -4.06
C GLY A 333 -18.68 -4.66 -4.74
N ASP A 334 -18.90 -4.35 -6.02
CA ASP A 334 -19.89 -4.94 -6.91
C ASP A 334 -19.11 -5.53 -8.10
N ASN A 335 -18.91 -6.86 -8.10
CA ASN A 335 -17.93 -7.51 -8.94
C ASN A 335 -18.60 -8.38 -10.00
N PHE A 336 -18.94 -7.80 -11.17
CA PHE A 336 -19.43 -8.59 -12.28
C PHE A 336 -18.29 -9.35 -12.94
N ILE A 337 -18.31 -10.68 -12.84
CA ILE A 337 -17.25 -11.58 -13.31
C ILE A 337 -17.80 -12.50 -14.39
N GLN A 338 -17.19 -12.43 -15.56
CA GLN A 338 -17.32 -13.42 -16.61
C GLN A 338 -16.15 -14.42 -16.53
N PHE A 339 -16.42 -15.63 -16.04
CA PHE A 339 -15.37 -16.62 -15.77
C PHE A 339 -14.70 -17.15 -17.03
N PHE A 340 -15.45 -17.28 -18.13
CA PHE A 340 -14.97 -17.83 -19.39
C PHE A 340 -15.49 -17.03 -20.59
N PRO A 341 -14.85 -17.11 -21.76
CA PRO A 341 -15.43 -16.57 -23.00
C PRO A 341 -16.86 -17.07 -23.24
N PRO A 342 -17.82 -16.21 -23.62
CA PRO A 342 -19.26 -16.58 -23.74
C PRO A 342 -19.55 -17.73 -24.72
N ASN A 343 -18.70 -17.91 -25.74
CA ASN A 343 -18.79 -18.98 -26.73
C ASN A 343 -18.36 -20.36 -26.21
N PHE A 344 -17.61 -20.41 -25.08
CA PHE A 344 -17.29 -21.65 -24.38
C PHE A 344 -18.31 -21.94 -23.29
N LEU A 345 -18.41 -21.05 -22.30
CA LEU A 345 -19.28 -21.21 -21.14
C LEU A 345 -19.69 -19.83 -20.64
N ASN A 346 -20.96 -19.45 -20.85
CA ASN A 346 -21.45 -18.15 -20.39
C ASN A 346 -21.69 -18.14 -18.89
N MET A 347 -20.66 -18.50 -18.11
CA MET A 347 -20.70 -18.56 -16.65
C MET A 347 -20.44 -17.18 -16.07
N LEU A 348 -21.46 -16.63 -15.39
CA LEU A 348 -21.47 -15.29 -14.84
C LEU A 348 -21.67 -15.34 -13.33
N GLY A 349 -20.88 -14.55 -12.62
CA GLY A 349 -21.03 -14.32 -11.19
C GLY A 349 -20.95 -12.83 -10.87
N ASN A 350 -21.72 -12.41 -9.89
CA ASN A 350 -21.66 -11.06 -9.37
C ASN A 350 -21.73 -11.10 -7.84
N PRO A 351 -20.61 -11.41 -7.14
CA PRO A 351 -20.51 -11.24 -5.71
C PRO A 351 -20.43 -9.77 -5.35
N ILE A 352 -21.30 -9.35 -4.44
CA ILE A 352 -21.37 -8.01 -3.88
C ILE A 352 -21.00 -8.10 -2.41
N TYR A 353 -20.18 -7.17 -1.92
CA TYR A 353 -19.85 -7.08 -0.50
C TYR A 353 -19.81 -5.64 0.00
N ILE A 354 -20.12 -5.49 1.29
CA ILE A 354 -20.08 -4.22 2.00
C ILE A 354 -19.32 -4.44 3.31
N CYS A 355 -18.27 -3.65 3.52
CA CYS A 355 -17.56 -3.59 4.78
C CYS A 355 -17.85 -2.24 5.45
N ASN A 356 -18.31 -2.27 6.70
CA ASN A 356 -18.54 -1.09 7.53
C ASN A 356 -17.69 -1.23 8.79
N ASP A 357 -16.62 -0.47 8.88
CA ASP A 357 -15.70 -0.54 9.99
C ASP A 357 -15.68 0.79 10.74
N GLY A 358 -15.62 0.74 12.05
CA GLY A 358 -15.50 1.92 12.88
C GLY A 358 -14.54 1.69 14.03
N GLY A 359 -13.89 2.76 14.49
CA GLY A 359 -12.98 2.67 15.60
C GLY A 359 -12.87 3.96 16.39
N ALA A 360 -12.50 3.80 17.65
CA ALA A 360 -12.20 4.90 18.55
C ALA A 360 -10.96 4.57 19.39
N GLU A 361 -10.09 5.55 19.57
CA GLU A 361 -8.89 5.45 20.40
C GLU A 361 -8.73 6.71 21.23
N VAL A 362 -8.25 6.54 22.46
CA VAL A 362 -7.74 7.61 23.30
C VAL A 362 -6.32 7.24 23.71
N SER A 363 -5.37 8.15 23.56
CA SER A 363 -4.00 7.95 24.00
C SER A 363 -3.44 9.15 24.73
N GLY A 364 -2.47 8.87 25.62
CA GLY A 364 -1.73 9.88 26.34
C GLY A 364 -0.24 9.57 26.31
N LEU A 365 0.58 10.60 26.11
CA LEU A 365 2.02 10.54 26.25
C LEU A 365 2.41 11.31 27.51
N PHE A 366 2.91 10.58 28.52
CA PHE A 366 3.35 11.15 29.79
C PHE A 366 4.86 11.44 29.77
N LYS A 367 5.21 12.69 30.04
CA LYS A 367 6.61 13.20 30.02
C LYS A 367 7.09 13.65 31.41
N GLY A 368 6.29 13.39 32.46
CA GLY A 368 6.61 13.84 33.83
C GLY A 368 7.69 13.01 34.55
N LEU A 369 8.13 11.91 33.99
CA LEU A 369 9.26 11.12 34.51
C LEU A 369 10.56 11.50 33.81
N ARG A 370 11.59 11.71 34.59
CA ARG A 370 12.91 12.06 34.04
C ARG A 370 13.42 10.92 33.15
N ASN A 371 13.82 11.26 31.93
CA ASN A 371 14.36 10.35 30.92
C ASN A 371 13.34 9.29 30.39
N HIS A 372 12.04 9.43 30.64
CA HIS A 372 11.01 8.52 30.15
C HIS A 372 9.93 9.29 29.40
N GLN A 373 9.43 8.70 28.32
CA GLN A 373 8.22 9.11 27.65
C GLN A 373 7.28 7.91 27.56
N LEU A 374 6.28 7.90 28.44
CA LEU A 374 5.37 6.76 28.59
C LEU A 374 4.10 7.02 27.78
N ARG A 375 3.86 6.24 26.74
CA ARG A 375 2.63 6.20 25.95
C ARG A 375 1.69 5.15 26.49
N ILE A 376 0.44 5.52 26.70
CA ILE A 376 -0.67 4.62 27.05
C ILE A 376 -1.81 4.90 26.07
N ALA A 377 -2.37 3.85 25.46
CA ALA A 377 -3.57 4.00 24.65
C ALA A 377 -4.56 2.86 24.92
N VAL A 378 -5.83 3.18 24.75
CA VAL A 378 -6.94 2.23 24.78
C VAL A 378 -7.87 2.53 23.62
N GLY A 379 -8.43 1.49 23.03
CA GLY A 379 -9.35 1.67 21.92
C GLY A 379 -10.29 0.49 21.72
N ALA A 380 -11.24 0.72 20.83
CA ALA A 380 -12.19 -0.29 20.38
C ALA A 380 -12.46 -0.12 18.90
N LYS A 381 -12.71 -1.25 18.21
CA LYS A 381 -13.10 -1.29 16.80
C LYS A 381 -14.29 -2.22 16.63
N SER A 382 -15.11 -1.92 15.63
CA SER A 382 -16.21 -2.78 15.16
C SER A 382 -16.04 -2.99 13.66
N TYR A 383 -16.20 -4.21 13.24
CA TYR A 383 -16.16 -4.64 11.86
C TYR A 383 -17.50 -5.29 11.54
N ASP A 384 -18.13 -4.86 10.46
CA ASP A 384 -19.40 -5.39 9.98
C ASP A 384 -19.29 -5.70 8.50
N PHE A 385 -19.70 -6.91 8.11
CA PHE A 385 -19.61 -7.43 6.77
C PHE A 385 -20.97 -7.92 6.32
N ASP A 386 -21.49 -7.31 5.25
CA ASP A 386 -22.69 -7.70 4.56
C ASP A 386 -22.38 -8.08 3.10
N ARG A 387 -23.28 -8.80 2.47
CA ARG A 387 -23.08 -9.39 1.15
C ARG A 387 -24.39 -9.51 0.37
N ASP A 388 -24.24 -9.57 -0.96
CA ASP A 388 -25.30 -9.98 -1.89
C ASP A 388 -24.69 -10.77 -3.04
N GLN A 389 -25.47 -11.47 -3.84
CA GLN A 389 -24.95 -12.22 -4.98
C GLN A 389 -25.98 -12.40 -6.09
N TYR A 390 -25.52 -12.21 -7.32
CA TYR A 390 -26.19 -12.70 -8.51
C TYR A 390 -25.26 -13.71 -9.22
N LYS A 391 -25.85 -14.80 -9.76
CA LYS A 391 -25.10 -15.79 -10.56
C LYS A 391 -26.02 -16.55 -11.49
N ASN A 392 -25.47 -17.17 -12.53
CA ASN A 392 -26.21 -18.01 -13.47
C ASN A 392 -25.79 -19.49 -13.47
N PHE A 393 -25.16 -19.94 -12.37
CA PHE A 393 -24.70 -21.31 -12.22
C PHE A 393 -25.03 -21.85 -10.81
N GLY A 394 -24.92 -23.18 -10.67
CA GLY A 394 -25.20 -23.89 -9.43
C GLY A 394 -26.70 -23.99 -9.09
N PRO A 395 -27.07 -24.57 -7.93
CA PRO A 395 -28.48 -24.92 -7.59
C PRO A 395 -29.41 -23.71 -7.58
N ALA A 396 -28.96 -22.54 -7.11
CA ALA A 396 -29.76 -21.32 -7.03
C ALA A 396 -30.25 -20.83 -8.41
N ALA A 397 -29.48 -21.08 -9.46
CA ALA A 397 -29.82 -20.71 -10.83
C ALA A 397 -30.53 -21.81 -11.62
N GLY A 398 -30.99 -22.88 -10.95
CA GLY A 398 -31.65 -24.00 -11.62
C GLY A 398 -30.73 -24.89 -12.44
N SER A 399 -29.46 -25.01 -11.98
CA SER A 399 -28.38 -25.77 -12.62
C SER A 399 -27.81 -25.21 -13.92
N ASP A 400 -26.86 -25.84 -14.45
CA ASP A 400 -25.90 -25.59 -15.55
C ASP A 400 -26.40 -25.03 -16.90
N GLN A 401 -27.46 -24.23 -16.93
CA GLN A 401 -28.00 -23.68 -18.17
C GLN A 401 -27.38 -22.33 -18.57
N PHE A 402 -26.54 -21.73 -17.69
CA PHE A 402 -25.83 -20.46 -17.92
C PHE A 402 -26.69 -19.36 -18.61
N GLY A 403 -27.91 -19.24 -18.15
CA GLY A 403 -28.88 -18.24 -18.65
C GLY A 403 -28.62 -16.83 -18.09
N ALA A 404 -29.72 -16.11 -17.82
CA ALA A 404 -29.63 -14.80 -17.16
C ALA A 404 -29.16 -14.93 -15.69
N LEU A 405 -28.55 -13.89 -15.17
CA LEU A 405 -28.21 -13.79 -13.75
C LEU A 405 -29.46 -13.92 -12.86
N VAL A 406 -29.36 -14.67 -11.81
CA VAL A 406 -30.42 -14.88 -10.82
C VAL A 406 -29.93 -14.36 -9.48
N HIS A 407 -30.76 -13.62 -8.77
CA HIS A 407 -30.50 -13.16 -7.41
C HIS A 407 -30.52 -14.35 -6.45
N VAL A 408 -29.44 -14.55 -5.70
CA VAL A 408 -29.30 -15.63 -4.72
C VAL A 408 -29.90 -15.18 -3.39
N THR A 409 -31.13 -15.56 -3.11
CA THR A 409 -31.83 -15.16 -1.88
C THR A 409 -31.71 -16.18 -0.75
N ASP A 410 -31.33 -17.42 -1.06
CA ASP A 410 -31.12 -18.49 -0.07
C ASP A 410 -29.75 -18.32 0.61
N PRO A 411 -29.70 -18.03 1.92
CA PRO A 411 -28.44 -17.84 2.65
C PRO A 411 -27.50 -19.05 2.58
N ASP A 412 -28.03 -20.25 2.37
CA ASP A 412 -27.22 -21.47 2.28
C ASP A 412 -26.58 -21.66 0.90
N GLN A 413 -26.97 -20.86 -0.09
CA GLN A 413 -26.46 -20.93 -1.46
C GLN A 413 -25.63 -19.70 -1.86
N ILE A 414 -25.54 -18.69 -1.01
CA ILE A 414 -24.71 -17.51 -1.23
C ILE A 414 -23.23 -17.85 -1.00
N TYR A 415 -22.32 -17.10 -1.64
CA TYR A 415 -20.88 -17.44 -1.66
C TYR A 415 -20.17 -17.24 -0.31
N ILE A 416 -20.72 -16.43 0.60
CA ILE A 416 -20.13 -16.14 1.92
C ILE A 416 -21.25 -15.82 2.93
N SER A 417 -21.01 -16.04 4.21
CA SER A 417 -21.93 -15.62 5.28
C SER A 417 -21.68 -14.18 5.70
N GLU A 418 -22.73 -13.49 6.18
CA GLU A 418 -22.56 -12.24 6.94
C GLU A 418 -21.73 -12.49 8.19
N ALA A 419 -20.96 -11.50 8.59
CA ALA A 419 -20.08 -11.63 9.73
C ALA A 419 -19.89 -10.27 10.44
N ASN A 420 -19.63 -10.32 11.73
CA ASN A 420 -19.23 -9.16 12.51
C ASN A 420 -18.14 -9.54 13.51
N ARG A 421 -17.33 -8.55 13.87
CA ARG A 421 -16.22 -8.71 14.81
C ARG A 421 -16.08 -7.45 15.63
N THR A 422 -15.81 -7.58 16.90
CA THR A 422 -15.42 -6.45 17.75
C THR A 422 -14.02 -6.70 18.32
N LEU A 423 -13.28 -5.61 18.48
CA LEU A 423 -11.96 -5.58 19.08
C LEU A 423 -11.94 -4.58 20.23
N ARG A 424 -11.31 -4.96 21.33
CA ARG A 424 -10.88 -4.04 22.39
C ARG A 424 -9.39 -4.20 22.59
N TYR A 425 -8.68 -3.09 22.80
CA TYR A 425 -7.24 -3.18 22.98
C TYR A 425 -6.71 -2.14 23.95
N GLY A 426 -5.54 -2.47 24.50
CA GLY A 426 -4.74 -1.56 25.27
C GLY A 426 -3.27 -1.71 24.93
N LEU A 427 -2.55 -0.60 24.92
CA LEU A 427 -1.09 -0.61 24.74
C LEU A 427 -0.41 0.28 25.77
N ILE A 428 0.81 -0.11 26.13
CA ILE A 428 1.74 0.68 26.89
C ILE A 428 3.10 0.60 26.24
N GLN A 429 3.78 1.74 26.10
CA GLN A 429 5.12 1.84 25.54
C GLN A 429 5.91 2.88 26.32
N ASP A 430 7.15 2.58 26.67
CA ASP A 430 8.10 3.50 27.25
C ASP A 430 9.28 3.75 26.31
N GLU A 431 9.62 5.01 26.12
CA GLU A 431 10.84 5.47 25.48
C GLU A 431 11.77 5.98 26.57
N TRP A 432 12.74 5.14 26.96
CA TRP A 432 13.63 5.39 28.08
C TRP A 432 15.02 5.79 27.61
N GLN A 433 15.41 7.03 27.88
CA GLN A 433 16.76 7.55 27.68
C GLN A 433 17.68 6.98 28.78
N LEU A 434 18.29 5.81 28.51
CA LEU A 434 19.19 5.11 29.44
C LEU A 434 20.45 5.93 29.75
N ALA A 435 21.00 6.57 28.71
CA ALA A 435 22.16 7.46 28.76
C ALA A 435 22.06 8.47 27.60
N PRO A 436 22.88 9.53 27.55
CA PRO A 436 22.79 10.54 26.49
C PRO A 436 22.81 9.98 25.06
N SER A 437 23.47 8.85 24.82
CA SER A 437 23.57 8.19 23.51
C SER A 437 22.81 6.86 23.40
N TRP A 438 22.01 6.49 24.42
CA TRP A 438 21.28 5.22 24.46
C TRP A 438 19.81 5.43 24.77
N GLU A 439 18.94 5.00 23.87
CA GLU A 439 17.50 4.99 24.07
C GLU A 439 16.95 3.58 23.93
N LEU A 440 16.16 3.14 24.91
CA LEU A 440 15.41 1.88 24.87
C LEU A 440 13.93 2.20 24.69
N THR A 441 13.34 1.76 23.60
CA THR A 441 11.89 1.71 23.44
C THR A 441 11.42 0.30 23.75
N ALA A 442 10.50 0.16 24.70
CA ALA A 442 9.86 -1.12 25.01
C ALA A 442 8.35 -0.92 25.12
N GLY A 443 7.59 -1.82 24.54
CA GLY A 443 6.13 -1.71 24.54
C GLY A 443 5.46 -3.07 24.40
N VAL A 444 4.19 -3.09 24.78
CA VAL A 444 3.31 -4.25 24.61
C VAL A 444 1.90 -3.78 24.30
N ARG A 445 1.26 -4.48 23.41
CA ARG A 445 -0.17 -4.32 23.08
C ARG A 445 -0.89 -5.63 23.31
N HIS A 446 -2.07 -5.55 23.92
CA HIS A 446 -3.00 -6.65 24.09
C HIS A 446 -4.30 -6.33 23.35
N ASP A 447 -4.71 -7.25 22.48
CA ASP A 447 -5.91 -7.16 21.66
C ASP A 447 -6.84 -8.32 22.03
N ASP A 448 -8.14 -8.02 22.24
CA ASP A 448 -9.20 -8.98 22.58
C ASP A 448 -10.31 -8.91 21.54
N TYR A 449 -10.43 -9.96 20.74
CA TYR A 449 -11.37 -10.11 19.62
C TYR A 449 -12.54 -11.00 20.01
N SER A 450 -13.74 -10.69 19.51
CA SER A 450 -14.97 -11.40 19.85
C SER A 450 -15.09 -12.80 19.26
N ASP A 451 -14.32 -13.15 18.22
CA ASP A 451 -14.46 -14.38 17.44
C ASP A 451 -13.32 -15.38 17.67
N PHE A 452 -12.06 -14.96 17.76
CA PHE A 452 -10.93 -15.88 17.89
C PHE A 452 -10.10 -15.68 19.19
N GLY A 453 -10.52 -14.78 20.08
CA GLY A 453 -9.83 -14.56 21.37
C GLY A 453 -8.79 -13.46 21.36
N SER A 454 -7.73 -13.60 22.14
CA SER A 454 -6.80 -12.50 22.39
C SER A 454 -5.38 -12.77 21.91
N THR A 455 -4.66 -11.70 21.56
CA THR A 455 -3.24 -11.72 21.22
C THR A 455 -2.45 -10.72 22.06
N THR A 456 -1.16 -10.99 22.28
CA THR A 456 -0.26 -10.07 23.01
C THR A 456 1.03 -9.91 22.23
N ASN A 457 1.36 -8.68 21.86
CA ASN A 457 2.43 -8.37 20.95
C ASN A 457 3.45 -7.42 21.59
N PRO A 458 4.57 -7.94 22.11
CA PRO A 458 5.67 -7.15 22.64
C PRO A 458 6.58 -6.62 21.53
N ARG A 459 7.25 -5.51 21.82
CA ARG A 459 8.39 -5.01 21.05
C ARG A 459 9.45 -4.43 21.96
N ALA A 460 10.70 -4.47 21.52
CA ALA A 460 11.80 -3.79 22.16
C ALA A 460 12.78 -3.29 21.09
N ALA A 461 13.30 -2.09 21.25
CA ALA A 461 14.30 -1.52 20.36
C ALA A 461 15.31 -0.70 21.15
N LEU A 462 16.58 -1.03 20.99
CA LEU A 462 17.69 -0.30 21.58
C LEU A 462 18.36 0.51 20.46
N VAL A 463 18.31 1.82 20.59
CA VAL A 463 18.95 2.79 19.68
C VAL A 463 20.19 3.34 20.38
N TRP A 464 21.34 3.17 19.75
CA TRP A 464 22.63 3.62 20.28
C TRP A 464 23.31 4.58 19.27
N GLU A 465 23.42 5.84 19.63
CA GLU A 465 24.29 6.78 18.93
C GLU A 465 25.75 6.40 19.19
N THR A 466 26.22 5.39 18.44
CA THR A 466 27.54 4.76 18.60
C THR A 466 28.67 5.78 18.40
N ARG A 467 28.44 6.72 17.50
CA ARG A 467 29.31 7.81 17.15
C ARG A 467 28.47 8.96 16.59
N TYR A 468 28.99 10.17 16.51
CA TYR A 468 28.25 11.33 16.00
C TYR A 468 27.67 11.15 14.58
N ASP A 469 28.27 10.24 13.79
CA ASP A 469 27.89 9.93 12.41
C ASP A 469 27.37 8.48 12.24
N LEU A 470 27.20 7.73 13.33
CA LEU A 470 26.76 6.33 13.29
C LEU A 470 25.75 6.05 14.39
N THR A 471 24.58 5.61 14.02
CA THR A 471 23.56 5.07 14.93
C THR A 471 23.41 3.57 14.69
N THR A 472 23.47 2.79 15.75
CA THR A 472 23.22 1.33 15.74
C THR A 472 21.89 1.04 16.40
N LYS A 473 21.09 0.16 15.80
CA LYS A 473 19.78 -0.23 16.32
C LYS A 473 19.71 -1.74 16.45
N LEU A 474 19.27 -2.24 17.60
CA LEU A 474 18.93 -3.65 17.81
C LEU A 474 17.44 -3.72 18.16
N MET A 475 16.67 -4.49 17.38
CA MET A 475 15.21 -4.50 17.47
C MET A 475 14.69 -5.93 17.54
N TYR A 476 13.65 -6.12 18.34
CA TYR A 476 12.83 -7.31 18.41
C TYR A 476 11.36 -6.90 18.38
N GLY A 477 10.54 -7.61 17.63
CA GLY A 477 9.12 -7.41 17.62
C GLY A 477 8.36 -8.68 17.29
N ARG A 478 7.14 -8.77 17.83
CA ARG A 478 6.14 -9.76 17.46
C ARG A 478 4.94 -9.06 16.86
N ALA A 479 4.40 -9.63 15.81
CA ALA A 479 3.17 -9.16 15.17
C ALA A 479 2.24 -10.32 14.86
N PHE A 480 1.00 -9.99 14.53
CA PHE A 480 -0.02 -10.95 14.14
C PHE A 480 -0.89 -10.42 13.01
N ARG A 481 -1.52 -11.32 12.29
CA ARG A 481 -2.58 -11.03 11.33
C ARG A 481 -3.85 -11.76 11.73
N THR A 482 -4.98 -11.06 11.61
CA THR A 482 -6.28 -11.68 11.84
C THR A 482 -6.75 -12.48 10.62
N PRO A 483 -7.42 -13.63 10.78
CA PRO A 483 -8.13 -14.24 9.67
C PRO A 483 -9.16 -13.27 9.10
N SER A 484 -9.20 -13.12 7.78
CA SER A 484 -10.21 -12.33 7.10
C SER A 484 -11.57 -13.03 7.09
N PHE A 485 -12.65 -12.29 6.86
CA PHE A 485 -13.97 -12.91 6.74
C PHE A 485 -14.09 -13.83 5.51
N GLY A 486 -13.34 -13.54 4.44
CA GLY A 486 -13.23 -14.44 3.29
C GLY A 486 -12.61 -15.78 3.67
N GLU A 487 -11.52 -15.79 4.41
CA GLU A 487 -10.85 -17.01 4.87
C GLU A 487 -11.70 -17.81 5.85
N GLN A 488 -12.52 -17.15 6.67
CA GLN A 488 -13.35 -17.84 7.66
C GLN A 488 -14.69 -18.32 7.09
N TYR A 489 -15.37 -17.53 6.24
CA TYR A 489 -16.79 -17.74 5.99
C TYR A 489 -17.18 -17.95 4.53
N VAL A 490 -16.22 -18.02 3.58
CA VAL A 490 -16.50 -18.37 2.18
C VAL A 490 -17.09 -19.79 2.12
N LYS A 491 -18.17 -19.93 1.37
CA LYS A 491 -18.87 -21.19 1.11
C LYS A 491 -19.46 -21.17 -0.30
N ASN A 492 -19.91 -22.29 -0.81
CA ASN A 492 -20.50 -22.36 -2.16
C ASN A 492 -19.63 -21.74 -3.27
N ASN A 493 -18.33 -21.73 -3.05
CA ASN A 493 -17.33 -21.31 -4.01
C ASN A 493 -16.68 -22.57 -4.61
N PRO A 494 -16.57 -22.69 -5.93
CA PRO A 494 -16.02 -23.90 -6.56
C PRO A 494 -14.52 -24.06 -6.31
N GLN A 495 -13.82 -23.03 -5.86
CA GLN A 495 -12.37 -23.03 -5.66
C GLN A 495 -11.97 -23.15 -4.19
N THR A 496 -12.67 -22.46 -3.28
CA THR A 496 -12.25 -22.32 -1.89
C THR A 496 -13.39 -22.47 -0.91
N ILE A 497 -13.11 -23.01 0.27
CA ILE A 497 -14.01 -23.08 1.42
C ILE A 497 -13.34 -22.44 2.62
N GLY A 498 -14.05 -21.59 3.32
CA GLY A 498 -13.62 -20.95 4.56
C GLY A 498 -13.57 -21.91 5.74
N ASN A 499 -12.83 -21.51 6.77
CA ASN A 499 -12.71 -22.24 8.01
C ASN A 499 -12.93 -21.29 9.21
N PRO A 500 -14.07 -21.38 9.90
CA PRO A 500 -14.35 -20.50 11.05
C PRO A 500 -13.40 -20.70 12.25
N ASP A 501 -12.69 -21.82 12.30
CA ASP A 501 -11.80 -22.16 13.41
C ASP A 501 -10.34 -21.66 13.22
N LEU A 502 -10.12 -20.79 12.23
CA LEU A 502 -8.79 -20.23 11.98
C LEU A 502 -8.28 -19.40 13.16
N ALA A 503 -7.04 -19.68 13.55
CA ALA A 503 -6.28 -18.87 14.49
C ALA A 503 -5.58 -17.70 13.78
N PRO A 504 -5.17 -16.64 14.50
CA PRO A 504 -4.29 -15.61 13.95
C PRO A 504 -2.94 -16.18 13.51
N GLU A 505 -2.39 -15.59 12.43
CA GLU A 505 -1.01 -15.82 12.05
C GLU A 505 -0.07 -15.01 12.96
N GLU A 506 1.13 -15.49 13.20
CA GLU A 506 2.12 -14.85 14.06
C GLU A 506 3.47 -14.72 13.37
N ILE A 507 4.19 -13.61 13.62
CA ILE A 507 5.58 -13.42 13.19
C ILE A 507 6.41 -12.84 14.33
N GLU A 508 7.64 -13.33 14.46
CA GLU A 508 8.69 -12.78 15.33
C GLU A 508 9.87 -12.38 14.47
N THR A 509 10.43 -11.19 14.71
CA THR A 509 11.57 -10.68 13.93
C THR A 509 12.62 -10.12 14.87
N MET A 510 13.88 -10.38 14.54
CA MET A 510 15.08 -9.74 15.10
C MET A 510 15.80 -8.96 14.01
N GLU A 511 16.24 -7.75 14.34
CA GLU A 511 16.90 -6.86 13.40
C GLU A 511 18.11 -6.16 14.02
N LEU A 512 19.14 -5.97 13.21
CA LEU A 512 20.31 -5.15 13.53
C LEU A 512 20.51 -4.14 12.38
N ALA A 513 20.47 -2.86 12.70
CA ALA A 513 20.62 -1.82 11.68
C ALA A 513 21.69 -0.80 12.06
N PHE A 514 22.34 -0.26 11.03
CA PHE A 514 23.36 0.77 11.09
C PHE A 514 22.96 1.92 10.20
N ASP A 515 22.82 3.12 10.75
CA ASP A 515 22.56 4.35 10.03
C ASP A 515 23.84 5.20 10.09
N TYR A 516 24.56 5.25 8.96
CA TYR A 516 25.88 5.83 8.87
C TYR A 516 25.90 7.04 7.93
N GLN A 517 26.23 8.21 8.48
CA GLN A 517 26.32 9.47 7.76
C GLN A 517 27.73 10.04 7.84
N PRO A 518 28.71 9.49 7.07
CA PRO A 518 30.10 9.91 7.13
C PRO A 518 30.34 11.37 6.75
N THR A 519 29.47 11.92 5.90
CA THR A 519 29.48 13.33 5.49
C THR A 519 28.05 13.86 5.48
N ARG A 520 27.87 15.16 5.34
CA ARG A 520 26.53 15.77 5.19
C ARG A 520 25.82 15.34 3.91
N ASP A 521 26.60 14.92 2.91
CA ASP A 521 26.12 14.61 1.57
C ASP A 521 25.92 13.11 1.32
N LEU A 522 26.33 12.23 2.23
CA LEU A 522 26.23 10.77 2.09
C LEU A 522 25.62 10.15 3.34
N ARG A 523 24.54 9.43 3.16
CA ARG A 523 23.91 8.58 4.17
C ARG A 523 23.79 7.16 3.65
N LEU A 524 24.11 6.20 4.49
CA LEU A 524 24.00 4.77 4.24
C LEU A 524 23.22 4.14 5.39
N ILE A 525 22.20 3.36 5.05
CA ILE A 525 21.45 2.56 6.04
C ILE A 525 21.66 1.11 5.65
N PHE A 526 22.26 0.34 6.54
CA PHE A 526 22.43 -1.10 6.37
C PHE A 526 21.65 -1.85 7.45
N SER A 527 20.86 -2.85 7.08
CA SER A 527 20.10 -3.67 8.01
C SER A 527 20.28 -5.15 7.73
N LEU A 528 20.28 -5.93 8.81
CA LEU A 528 20.23 -7.39 8.84
C LEU A 528 18.95 -7.78 9.57
N PHE A 529 18.24 -8.76 9.06
CA PHE A 529 17.02 -9.26 9.69
C PHE A 529 16.95 -10.77 9.63
N SER A 530 16.23 -11.33 10.60
CA SER A 530 15.79 -12.73 10.60
C SER A 530 14.40 -12.80 11.20
N TYR A 531 13.51 -13.58 10.58
CA TYR A 531 12.15 -13.75 11.06
C TYR A 531 11.71 -15.21 11.05
N LYS A 532 10.71 -15.50 11.89
CA LYS A 532 9.95 -16.74 11.89
C LYS A 532 8.46 -16.42 11.91
N ALA A 533 7.74 -16.87 10.89
CA ALA A 533 6.29 -16.80 10.80
C ALA A 533 5.68 -18.18 10.96
N SER A 534 4.58 -18.25 11.70
CA SER A 534 3.87 -19.49 12.02
C SER A 534 2.37 -19.31 11.92
N GLU A 535 1.64 -20.43 11.87
CA GLU A 535 0.17 -20.44 11.73
C GLU A 535 -0.30 -19.74 10.46
N LEU A 536 0.53 -19.64 9.41
CA LEU A 536 0.15 -18.99 8.17
C LEU A 536 -1.05 -19.72 7.53
N ILE A 537 -2.02 -18.93 7.09
CA ILE A 537 -3.26 -19.42 6.51
C ILE A 537 -3.03 -19.72 5.04
N GLU A 538 -3.13 -21.01 4.69
CA GLU A 538 -2.93 -21.52 3.34
C GLU A 538 -4.14 -22.31 2.87
N LEU A 539 -4.29 -22.43 1.55
CA LEU A 539 -5.30 -23.26 0.92
C LEU A 539 -4.77 -24.70 0.79
N ILE A 540 -5.38 -25.62 1.52
CA ILE A 540 -4.96 -27.02 1.58
C ILE A 540 -6.04 -27.94 0.98
N GLY A 541 -5.60 -28.90 0.17
CA GLY A 541 -6.46 -29.94 -0.41
C GLY A 541 -5.91 -30.48 -1.72
N PRO A 542 -6.19 -31.75 -2.05
CA PRO A 542 -5.67 -32.40 -3.26
C PRO A 542 -6.39 -31.95 -4.54
N ALA A 543 -7.54 -31.32 -4.41
CA ALA A 543 -8.38 -30.85 -5.51
C ALA A 543 -9.30 -29.70 -5.03
N PHE A 544 -9.90 -28.99 -5.97
CA PHE A 544 -10.91 -27.98 -5.64
C PHE A 544 -12.22 -28.61 -5.13
N PRO A 545 -12.92 -27.98 -4.18
CA PRO A 545 -12.49 -26.78 -3.45
C PRO A 545 -11.41 -27.07 -2.39
N GLN A 546 -10.46 -26.16 -2.22
CA GLN A 546 -9.46 -26.21 -1.16
C GLN A 546 -9.96 -25.48 0.09
N ILE A 547 -9.44 -25.83 1.27
CA ILE A 547 -9.91 -25.32 2.57
C ILE A 547 -8.81 -24.44 3.17
N TYR A 548 -9.16 -23.26 3.66
CA TYR A 548 -8.26 -22.41 4.43
C TYR A 548 -7.87 -23.07 5.76
N THR A 549 -6.60 -23.16 6.03
CA THR A 549 -6.06 -23.88 7.20
C THR A 549 -4.79 -23.19 7.71
N ASN A 550 -4.62 -23.07 9.03
CA ASN A 550 -3.36 -22.65 9.64
C ASN A 550 -2.32 -23.78 9.47
N TYR A 551 -1.59 -23.74 8.37
CA TYR A 551 -0.66 -24.79 8.00
C TYR A 551 0.76 -24.26 7.72
N GLY A 552 0.90 -23.06 7.15
CA GLY A 552 2.17 -22.55 6.70
C GLY A 552 3.12 -22.17 7.84
N GLU A 553 4.41 -22.40 7.65
CA GLU A 553 5.49 -21.86 8.46
C GLU A 553 6.57 -21.34 7.52
N GLN A 554 7.04 -20.10 7.76
CA GLN A 554 8.12 -19.48 6.99
C GLN A 554 9.21 -18.99 7.93
N GLU A 555 10.45 -19.25 7.55
CA GLU A 555 11.62 -18.62 8.15
C GLU A 555 12.38 -17.87 7.06
N GLY A 556 12.88 -16.69 7.38
CA GLY A 556 13.63 -15.90 6.41
C GLY A 556 14.69 -15.03 7.08
N ASP A 557 15.74 -14.79 6.33
CA ASP A 557 16.81 -13.88 6.70
C ASP A 557 17.30 -13.09 5.49
N GLY A 558 17.97 -11.99 5.76
CA GLY A 558 18.47 -11.15 4.69
C GLY A 558 19.17 -9.89 5.15
N CYS A 559 19.54 -9.10 4.15
CA CYS A 559 20.16 -7.80 4.38
C CYS A 559 19.65 -6.77 3.38
N GLU A 560 19.65 -5.53 3.81
CA GLU A 560 19.22 -4.39 3.01
C GLU A 560 20.25 -3.27 3.13
N LEU A 561 20.52 -2.59 2.02
CA LEU A 561 21.34 -1.38 1.97
C LEU A 561 20.54 -0.29 1.28
N GLU A 562 20.44 0.87 1.90
CA GLU A 562 19.88 2.10 1.33
C GLU A 562 20.96 3.18 1.31
N MET A 563 21.13 3.85 0.18
CA MET A 563 22.09 4.94 -0.04
C MET A 563 21.36 6.19 -0.50
N ASP A 564 21.71 7.32 0.11
CA ASP A 564 21.32 8.65 -0.36
C ASP A 564 22.59 9.52 -0.42
N TRP A 565 23.00 9.91 -1.62
CA TRP A 565 24.24 10.61 -1.86
C TRP A 565 24.06 11.85 -2.74
N LEU A 566 24.29 13.02 -2.19
CA LEU A 566 24.45 14.26 -2.95
C LEU A 566 25.88 14.30 -3.50
N LEU A 567 26.10 13.63 -4.65
CA LEU A 567 27.43 13.51 -5.29
C LEU A 567 27.98 14.84 -5.76
N HIS A 568 27.10 15.74 -6.21
CA HIS A 568 27.36 17.13 -6.61
C HIS A 568 26.11 17.94 -6.23
N PRO A 569 26.23 19.30 -6.01
CA PRO A 569 25.03 20.10 -5.71
C PRO A 569 23.86 19.92 -6.68
N ASP A 570 24.16 19.58 -7.95
CA ASP A 570 23.15 19.36 -8.99
C ASP A 570 22.91 17.87 -9.28
N LEU A 571 23.57 16.92 -8.58
CA LEU A 571 23.48 15.49 -8.84
C LEU A 571 23.32 14.70 -7.55
N ARG A 572 22.13 14.17 -7.34
CA ARG A 572 21.81 13.24 -6.24
C ARG A 572 21.68 11.83 -6.76
N LEU A 573 22.25 10.89 -6.05
CA LEU A 573 22.18 9.47 -6.34
C LEU A 573 21.53 8.74 -5.17
N ARG A 574 20.41 8.06 -5.41
CA ARG A 574 19.79 7.14 -4.47
C ARG A 574 19.93 5.73 -4.98
N GLY A 575 20.11 4.79 -4.08
CA GLY A 575 20.16 3.39 -4.45
C GLY A 575 19.76 2.48 -3.32
N THR A 576 19.18 1.34 -3.66
CA THR A 576 18.86 0.30 -2.70
C THR A 576 19.28 -1.06 -3.23
N ILE A 577 19.73 -1.92 -2.32
CA ILE A 577 20.01 -3.33 -2.59
C ILE A 577 19.34 -4.11 -1.47
N ALA A 578 18.59 -5.15 -1.82
CA ALA A 578 18.06 -6.09 -0.86
C ALA A 578 18.40 -7.52 -1.28
N TYR A 579 18.84 -8.30 -0.34
CA TYR A 579 18.93 -9.75 -0.42
C TYR A 579 18.06 -10.35 0.66
N GLN A 580 17.22 -11.28 0.29
CA GLN A 580 16.32 -11.99 1.21
C GLN A 580 16.13 -13.41 0.74
N ARG A 581 16.13 -14.35 1.69
CA ARG A 581 15.80 -15.74 1.42
C ARG A 581 14.79 -16.22 2.44
N SER A 582 13.68 -16.72 1.96
CA SER A 582 12.58 -17.22 2.77
C SER A 582 12.28 -18.66 2.39
N GLU A 583 12.09 -19.52 3.38
CA GLU A 583 11.81 -20.94 3.21
C GLU A 583 10.52 -21.32 3.92
N ASN A 584 9.68 -22.10 3.28
CA ASN A 584 8.58 -22.80 3.94
C ASN A 584 9.17 -24.03 4.62
N THR A 585 9.25 -24.00 5.95
CA THR A 585 9.94 -25.04 6.73
C THR A 585 9.18 -26.37 6.78
N LYS A 586 7.87 -26.37 6.51
CA LYS A 586 7.06 -27.60 6.42
C LYS A 586 7.22 -28.31 5.10
N LEU A 587 7.45 -27.56 4.04
CA LEU A 587 7.64 -28.10 2.70
C LEU A 587 9.11 -28.30 2.33
N ASP A 588 10.05 -27.79 3.15
CA ASP A 588 11.50 -27.76 2.88
C ASP A 588 11.78 -27.16 1.47
N HIS A 589 11.18 -26.01 1.21
CA HIS A 589 11.24 -25.36 -0.10
C HIS A 589 11.26 -23.84 0.05
N VAL A 590 11.96 -23.16 -0.86
CA VAL A 590 11.99 -21.70 -0.93
C VAL A 590 10.57 -21.16 -1.17
N VAL A 591 10.24 -20.04 -0.54
CA VAL A 591 8.94 -19.37 -0.74
C VAL A 591 8.84 -18.93 -2.20
N PRO A 592 7.81 -19.37 -2.94
CA PRO A 592 7.71 -19.08 -4.37
C PRO A 592 7.40 -17.61 -4.62
N ASP A 593 7.74 -17.17 -5.84
CA ASP A 593 7.39 -15.90 -6.47
C ASP A 593 8.10 -14.68 -5.87
N ALA A 594 8.43 -14.67 -4.58
CA ALA A 594 9.18 -13.60 -3.93
C ALA A 594 10.62 -13.52 -4.46
N PRO A 595 11.11 -12.33 -4.89
CA PRO A 595 12.49 -12.19 -5.36
C PRO A 595 13.49 -12.32 -4.22
N GLU A 596 14.59 -13.09 -4.42
CA GLU A 596 15.70 -13.09 -3.46
C GLU A 596 16.54 -11.81 -3.56
N TRP A 597 16.67 -11.23 -4.75
CA TRP A 597 17.45 -10.04 -4.99
C TRP A 597 16.65 -8.91 -5.62
N GLN A 598 16.84 -7.71 -5.09
CA GLN A 598 16.32 -6.47 -5.63
C GLN A 598 17.43 -5.43 -5.68
N PHE A 599 17.47 -4.67 -6.77
CA PHE A 599 18.36 -3.53 -6.93
C PHE A 599 17.58 -2.36 -7.52
N TYR A 600 17.76 -1.17 -6.92
CA TYR A 600 17.21 0.08 -7.42
C TYR A 600 18.29 1.14 -7.43
N LEU A 601 18.37 1.94 -8.51
CA LEU A 601 19.27 3.06 -8.62
C LEU A 601 18.54 4.25 -9.26
N ASN A 602 18.64 5.42 -8.63
CA ASN A 602 17.97 6.63 -9.08
C ASN A 602 18.94 7.84 -9.08
N PRO A 603 19.61 8.14 -10.21
CA PRO A 603 20.27 9.40 -10.43
C PRO A 603 19.25 10.51 -10.73
N HIS A 604 19.29 11.59 -9.96
CA HIS A 604 18.56 12.83 -10.19
C HIS A 604 19.54 13.95 -10.51
N TRP A 605 19.45 14.55 -11.70
CA TRP A 605 20.39 15.55 -12.19
C TRP A 605 19.68 16.84 -12.63
N GLU A 606 19.98 17.94 -11.93
CA GLU A 606 19.56 19.30 -12.27
C GLU A 606 20.59 19.93 -13.21
N PHE A 607 20.58 19.57 -14.49
CA PHE A 607 21.63 19.91 -15.46
C PHE A 607 21.59 21.34 -15.99
N LEU A 608 20.48 22.05 -15.79
CA LEU A 608 20.28 23.46 -16.07
C LEU A 608 19.31 24.06 -15.04
N PRO A 609 19.33 25.38 -14.79
CA PRO A 609 18.31 26.03 -13.95
C PRO A 609 16.90 25.63 -14.42
N ASP A 610 16.06 25.20 -13.49
CA ASP A 610 14.67 24.74 -13.71
C ASP A 610 14.51 23.48 -14.57
N TRP A 611 15.58 22.79 -14.96
CA TRP A 611 15.54 21.54 -15.70
C TRP A 611 16.16 20.39 -14.93
N SER A 612 15.45 19.29 -14.82
CA SER A 612 15.97 18.06 -14.22
C SER A 612 15.73 16.84 -15.09
N LEU A 613 16.66 15.90 -15.00
CA LEU A 613 16.55 14.55 -15.53
C LEU A 613 16.62 13.56 -14.38
N ASP A 614 15.61 12.74 -14.24
CA ASP A 614 15.55 11.65 -13.29
C ASP A 614 15.65 10.32 -14.05
N GLY A 615 16.56 9.44 -13.63
CA GLY A 615 16.69 8.10 -14.14
C GLY A 615 16.34 7.09 -13.06
N GLN A 616 15.77 5.96 -13.46
CA GLN A 616 15.52 4.84 -12.57
C GLN A 616 15.98 3.56 -13.24
N TYR A 617 16.77 2.77 -12.53
CA TYR A 617 17.11 1.42 -12.89
C TYR A 617 16.60 0.48 -11.81
N ILE A 618 15.77 -0.48 -12.19
CA ILE A 618 15.16 -1.48 -11.32
C ILE A 618 15.57 -2.84 -11.83
N TRP A 619 16.11 -3.69 -10.99
CA TRP A 619 16.41 -5.08 -11.32
C TRP A 619 15.82 -6.02 -10.28
N ILE A 620 15.10 -7.04 -10.73
CA ILE A 620 14.42 -8.06 -9.93
C ILE A 620 14.93 -9.42 -10.36
N GLY A 621 15.42 -10.22 -9.41
CA GLY A 621 16.04 -11.48 -9.73
C GLY A 621 15.86 -12.59 -8.71
N ASP A 622 16.15 -13.81 -9.16
CA ASP A 622 16.13 -15.05 -8.40
C ASP A 622 14.76 -15.30 -7.75
N ARG A 623 13.73 -15.45 -8.62
CA ARG A 623 12.37 -15.81 -8.24
C ARG A 623 12.12 -17.28 -8.51
N HIS A 624 11.84 -18.03 -7.46
CA HIS A 624 11.62 -19.47 -7.53
C HIS A 624 10.15 -19.79 -7.74
N ARG A 625 9.87 -20.97 -8.30
CA ARG A 625 8.49 -21.44 -8.46
C ARG A 625 8.03 -22.27 -7.28
N ALA A 626 6.72 -22.49 -7.20
CA ALA A 626 6.12 -23.37 -6.21
C ALA A 626 6.65 -24.81 -6.34
N GLN A 627 6.72 -25.53 -5.21
CA GLN A 627 7.15 -26.93 -5.20
C GLN A 627 6.31 -27.78 -6.15
N GLY A 628 6.99 -28.51 -7.03
CA GLY A 628 6.35 -29.39 -8.02
C GLY A 628 5.98 -28.72 -9.35
N ASP A 629 6.19 -27.43 -9.51
CA ASP A 629 6.05 -26.75 -10.80
C ASP A 629 7.15 -27.24 -11.77
N PRO A 630 6.81 -27.80 -12.93
CA PRO A 630 7.80 -28.34 -13.87
C PRO A 630 8.49 -27.28 -14.74
N ARG A 631 8.06 -26.02 -14.68
CA ARG A 631 8.61 -24.92 -15.45
C ARG A 631 9.96 -24.48 -14.88
N ASP A 632 10.81 -23.88 -15.71
CA ASP A 632 12.03 -23.22 -15.26
C ASP A 632 11.72 -22.05 -14.32
N ASP A 633 12.66 -21.68 -13.46
CA ASP A 633 12.52 -20.50 -12.59
C ASP A 633 12.18 -19.23 -13.38
N ILE A 634 11.55 -18.28 -12.69
CA ILE A 634 11.04 -17.06 -13.32
C ILE A 634 12.22 -16.19 -13.77
N THR A 635 12.20 -15.77 -15.02
CA THR A 635 13.29 -14.97 -15.59
C THR A 635 13.47 -13.65 -14.86
N ASN A 636 14.72 -13.30 -14.59
CA ASN A 636 15.08 -11.99 -14.08
C ASN A 636 14.75 -10.92 -15.11
N TYR A 637 14.43 -9.70 -14.66
CA TYR A 637 14.21 -8.57 -15.56
C TYR A 637 14.79 -7.27 -14.98
N ASP A 638 15.04 -6.33 -15.88
CA ASP A 638 15.45 -4.99 -15.51
C ASP A 638 14.64 -3.92 -16.25
N LEU A 639 14.34 -2.83 -15.57
CA LEU A 639 13.59 -1.71 -16.11
C LEU A 639 14.41 -0.42 -16.02
N VAL A 640 14.39 0.34 -17.09
CA VAL A 640 14.94 1.71 -17.11
C VAL A 640 13.81 2.68 -17.40
N ASN A 641 13.62 3.64 -16.48
CA ASN A 641 12.69 4.74 -16.66
C ASN A 641 13.45 6.07 -16.66
N LEU A 642 12.95 7.05 -17.41
CA LEU A 642 13.50 8.39 -17.48
C LEU A 642 12.38 9.43 -17.37
N THR A 643 12.59 10.48 -16.56
CA THR A 643 11.69 11.62 -16.47
C THR A 643 12.47 12.91 -16.67
N LEU A 644 12.14 13.64 -17.74
CA LEU A 644 12.64 14.98 -18.00
C LEU A 644 11.59 15.98 -17.52
N ARG A 645 11.99 16.92 -16.67
CA ARG A 645 11.10 17.92 -16.09
C ARG A 645 11.64 19.33 -16.26
N ARG A 646 10.73 20.27 -16.50
CA ARG A 646 10.99 21.69 -16.46
C ARG A 646 9.99 22.37 -15.55
N VAL A 647 10.46 23.08 -14.55
CA VAL A 647 9.66 23.85 -13.58
C VAL A 647 9.75 25.36 -13.88
N ASN A 648 9.01 26.18 -13.13
CA ASN A 648 9.05 27.65 -13.15
C ASN A 648 8.81 28.32 -14.53
N ILE A 649 8.16 27.66 -15.46
CA ILE A 649 7.83 28.26 -16.76
C ILE A 649 6.81 29.37 -16.50
N ALA A 650 7.23 30.63 -16.78
CA ALA A 650 6.44 31.82 -16.48
C ALA A 650 5.92 31.90 -15.03
N ARG A 651 6.66 31.33 -14.07
CA ARG A 651 6.38 31.23 -12.61
C ARG A 651 5.22 30.30 -12.21
N HIS A 652 4.42 29.83 -13.14
CA HIS A 652 3.18 29.10 -12.83
C HIS A 652 3.11 27.70 -13.45
N TRP A 653 3.84 27.48 -14.55
CA TRP A 653 3.76 26.22 -15.29
C TRP A 653 4.92 25.29 -15.01
N GLU A 654 4.61 24.03 -15.06
CA GLU A 654 5.57 22.96 -15.03
C GLU A 654 5.18 21.91 -16.06
N VAL A 655 6.17 21.32 -16.73
CA VAL A 655 5.96 20.26 -17.72
C VAL A 655 6.92 19.10 -17.42
N ALA A 656 6.45 17.87 -17.69
CA ALA A 656 7.31 16.70 -17.64
C ALA A 656 7.00 15.74 -18.78
N LEU A 657 8.05 14.99 -19.18
CA LEU A 657 7.97 13.89 -20.12
C LEU A 657 8.60 12.67 -19.46
N SER A 658 7.82 11.60 -19.28
CA SER A 658 8.29 10.36 -18.68
C SER A 658 8.27 9.23 -19.71
N LEU A 659 9.38 8.50 -19.79
CA LEU A 659 9.56 7.28 -20.56
C LEU A 659 9.71 6.12 -19.59
N ARG A 660 8.89 5.10 -19.68
CA ARG A 660 8.93 3.91 -18.83
C ARG A 660 9.25 2.68 -19.68
N ASN A 661 9.94 1.74 -19.04
CA ASN A 661 10.43 0.55 -19.70
C ASN A 661 11.12 0.92 -21.03
N LEU A 662 12.13 1.78 -20.96
CA LEU A 662 12.79 2.42 -22.10
C LEU A 662 13.23 1.41 -23.17
N PHE A 663 13.71 0.25 -22.75
CA PHE A 663 14.25 -0.80 -23.63
C PHE A 663 13.20 -1.81 -24.08
N ASP A 664 11.92 -1.61 -23.69
CA ASP A 664 10.79 -2.51 -23.99
C ASP A 664 11.01 -3.94 -23.48
N GLU A 665 11.60 -4.04 -22.29
CA GLU A 665 11.83 -5.31 -21.60
C GLU A 665 10.53 -6.10 -21.47
N ASN A 666 10.60 -7.41 -21.75
CA ASN A 666 9.47 -8.31 -21.67
C ASN A 666 9.53 -9.16 -20.39
N GLY A 667 9.70 -8.51 -19.27
CA GLY A 667 9.70 -9.16 -17.96
C GLY A 667 8.42 -9.96 -17.72
N ARG A 668 8.51 -10.96 -16.88
CA ARG A 668 7.40 -11.86 -16.56
C ARG A 668 7.08 -11.85 -15.07
N ILE A 669 5.78 -11.85 -14.77
CA ILE A 669 5.22 -12.01 -13.45
C ILE A 669 4.65 -13.42 -13.33
N PRO A 670 4.92 -14.15 -12.23
CA PRO A 670 4.54 -15.55 -12.12
C PRO A 670 3.03 -15.76 -12.27
N SER A 671 2.66 -16.72 -13.10
CA SER A 671 1.31 -17.27 -13.13
C SER A 671 1.20 -18.42 -12.12
N PRO A 672 0.04 -18.58 -11.45
CA PRO A 672 -0.13 -19.61 -10.42
C PRO A 672 0.17 -21.02 -10.93
N TYR A 673 0.90 -21.80 -10.12
CA TYR A 673 1.08 -23.22 -10.37
C TYR A 673 -0.26 -23.95 -10.32
N ALA A 674 -0.50 -24.82 -11.28
CA ALA A 674 -1.67 -25.66 -11.39
C ALA A 674 -1.30 -27.09 -11.79
N ALA A 675 -1.23 -28.00 -10.84
CA ALA A 675 -0.85 -29.41 -11.08
C ALA A 675 -1.75 -30.13 -12.11
N ALA A 676 -2.97 -29.64 -12.32
CA ALA A 676 -3.88 -30.15 -13.34
C ALA A 676 -3.60 -29.65 -14.75
N ALA A 677 -2.78 -28.61 -14.91
CA ALA A 677 -2.41 -28.05 -16.20
C ALA A 677 -1.27 -28.86 -16.84
N PRO A 678 -1.31 -29.15 -18.15
CA PRO A 678 -0.30 -29.96 -18.83
C PRO A 678 1.13 -29.40 -18.74
N GLU A 679 1.26 -28.08 -18.68
CA GLU A 679 2.54 -27.37 -18.64
C GLU A 679 2.84 -26.77 -17.26
N GLY A 680 2.13 -27.20 -16.19
CA GLY A 680 2.33 -26.71 -14.83
C GLY A 680 1.55 -25.43 -14.49
N ALA A 681 0.98 -24.75 -15.47
CA ALA A 681 0.08 -23.60 -15.28
C ALA A 681 -0.90 -23.49 -16.45
N PHE A 682 -2.02 -22.84 -16.22
CA PHE A 682 -2.99 -22.54 -17.29
C PHE A 682 -2.52 -21.41 -18.21
N ILE A 683 -1.64 -20.53 -17.69
CA ILE A 683 -0.93 -19.51 -18.48
C ILE A 683 0.59 -19.83 -18.36
N PRO A 684 1.11 -20.77 -19.16
CA PRO A 684 2.45 -21.33 -18.93
C PRO A 684 3.58 -20.32 -19.16
N ASP A 685 3.38 -19.32 -20.03
CA ASP A 685 4.37 -18.30 -20.35
C ASP A 685 4.41 -17.12 -19.35
N ASP A 686 3.70 -17.23 -18.23
CA ASP A 686 3.56 -16.19 -17.21
C ASP A 686 2.91 -14.88 -17.73
N TYR A 687 2.60 -13.95 -16.83
CA TYR A 687 2.00 -12.67 -17.20
C TYR A 687 3.08 -11.69 -17.65
N PRO A 688 2.92 -11.04 -18.82
CA PRO A 688 3.85 -10.01 -19.25
C PRO A 688 3.66 -8.72 -18.45
N ILE A 689 4.76 -8.04 -18.09
CA ILE A 689 4.71 -6.65 -17.62
C ILE A 689 4.36 -5.71 -18.77
N ALA A 690 3.92 -4.48 -18.45
CA ALA A 690 3.62 -3.46 -19.45
C ALA A 690 4.87 -3.13 -20.29
N GLY A 691 4.68 -2.95 -21.58
CA GLY A 691 5.72 -2.56 -22.52
C GLY A 691 6.14 -1.10 -22.37
N ARG A 692 7.05 -0.65 -23.26
CA ARG A 692 7.52 0.73 -23.29
C ARG A 692 6.35 1.70 -23.38
N SER A 693 6.37 2.72 -22.52
CA SER A 693 5.33 3.73 -22.47
C SER A 693 5.88 5.14 -22.31
N ILE A 694 5.12 6.12 -22.77
CA ILE A 694 5.47 7.55 -22.72
C ILE A 694 4.28 8.34 -22.15
N TYR A 695 4.58 9.30 -21.28
CA TYR A 695 3.60 10.18 -20.64
C TYR A 695 4.06 11.63 -20.68
N GLY A 696 3.19 12.53 -21.11
CA GLY A 696 3.36 13.97 -21.00
C GLY A 696 2.52 14.52 -19.85
N GLU A 697 3.07 15.41 -19.06
CA GLU A 697 2.42 16.03 -17.90
C GLU A 697 2.54 17.54 -17.97
N ILE A 698 1.47 18.26 -17.64
CA ILE A 698 1.44 19.71 -17.49
C ILE A 698 0.78 20.03 -16.16
N ARG A 699 1.42 20.90 -15.36
CA ARG A 699 0.86 21.46 -14.11
C ARG A 699 0.78 22.97 -14.19
N TYR A 700 -0.19 23.54 -13.52
CA TYR A 700 -0.37 24.96 -13.36
C TYR A 700 -0.72 25.32 -11.92
N ARG A 701 -0.02 26.30 -11.35
CA ARG A 701 -0.28 26.87 -10.02
C ARG A 701 -0.79 28.32 -10.14
N PHE A 702 -1.90 28.58 -9.45
CA PHE A 702 -2.52 29.90 -9.39
C PHE A 702 -1.89 30.76 -8.29
#